data_eefcab9fa975853c7ed288c6d68e575b
#
_entry.id   eefcab9fa975853c7ed288c6d68e575b
#
_cell.length_a   1.000
_cell.length_b   1.000
_cell.length_c   1.000
_cell.angle_alpha   90.00
_cell.angle_beta   90.00
_cell.angle_gamma   90.00
#
_symmetry.space_group_name_H-M   'P 1'
#
loop_
_entity.id
_entity.type
_entity.pdbx_description
1 polymer ?
#
loop_
_entity_poly.entity_id
_entity_poly.type
_entity_poly.pdbx_seq_one_letter_code
_entity_poly.pdbx_strand_id
1 'polypeptide(L)'
;EISLGLVGSEMCIRDRSTTNDVVDLFSISLSDDELNDDTSAADNISGLLNSSMDVFYRTAAYEFSSSFFKVRGLDSDNAIVHINGVKMNKLYNGRPQWSNWGGLNDVLRNQELSNGSIPLKYNFGGILGSNNINIRASEYGEGGRITYSSSNRSYSNRLMATYNSGMLEKGWAYSLSIGRRWGNEGYQDASFYDSNSAFLSVQKIFNNKHSLNFAAIYAPNRRGKVSPNTQEVYDLKGIKYNEYWGYHDGEKRNSRVKRVVEPILLLNHDWSIDDKSSLETSIGYQFGEMGNSRLDYAGGANPSPAYYQDLPSYYLADTDGPDYEGAYIAQENFINNGQINWNRIYDANLTNNQANLNAAYVLYEDRVDDTQLTINSAYNREINENIKVTASANYRNLVSDNFAEIYDMLGGYSYSNIDSFDYLDYNLLSPNSIVSEGDKFKYHYKMNAEEMSLFSMINFSFNKLEFYVAGDITNTTYQRDGIFENEANAGNSAGKGDEISFDGYGVKAGITYKFSGKHILDFNSAYLQKAPSIRNTFTNSRVNHNVVGSDINGLINDSPISEEKIMSFDANYIFRTPIFTGRLTGFYSEVKDANEISFYYADGLVGFEDDSEFIQEILQGIDKKYLGVEFGVEAQIIPTVKLKGAASIGQYTYDNNPYLYLGADNNTVAVGPSNLENYKIAGGPQKAYSVGFEYRDPDYWFIGITSNFFTNTYVDVSPLTRTQNFYLAQDGLPFNDYDISIARQLLKQEKFDDYMVVNMIGGKSWKIDDYYVGFFASINNILDQKYRTGGFEQGRNANYQQLLQDTNKPKRVFGPKYWYGRGTNYFLNLYFRF
;
A
#
# COMPACT_ATOMS: atom_id res chain seq x y z
N GLU A 1 54.24 10.49 -2.84
CA GLU A 1 53.78 10.48 -1.43
C GLU A 1 52.57 11.39 -1.34
N ILE A 2 51.40 10.81 -1.36
CA ILE A 2 50.13 11.52 -1.18
C ILE A 2 49.77 11.41 0.30
N SER A 3 49.69 12.58 0.93
CA SER A 3 49.33 12.73 2.33
C SER A 3 47.91 12.19 2.60
N LEU A 4 47.85 11.20 3.47
CA LEU A 4 46.65 10.48 3.91
C LEU A 4 45.79 11.28 4.93
N GLY A 5 45.75 12.60 4.85
CA GLY A 5 45.10 13.47 5.85
C GLY A 5 43.84 14.21 5.46
N LEU A 6 43.36 14.11 4.21
CA LEU A 6 42.23 14.92 3.69
C LEU A 6 41.14 14.09 3.00
N VAL A 7 40.95 12.84 3.41
CA VAL A 7 40.12 11.88 2.66
C VAL A 7 38.72 11.70 3.27
N GLY A 8 38.40 12.39 4.39
CA GLY A 8 37.15 12.11 5.11
C GLY A 8 35.89 12.87 4.62
N SER A 9 36.01 14.13 4.24
CA SER A 9 34.85 14.98 3.92
C SER A 9 34.69 15.28 2.41
N GLU A 10 35.79 15.41 1.68
CA GLU A 10 35.71 15.67 0.25
C GLU A 10 35.48 14.42 -0.60
N MET A 11 35.86 13.24 -0.13
CA MET A 11 35.43 11.98 -0.78
C MET A 11 33.94 11.71 -0.65
N CYS A 12 33.28 12.16 0.43
CA CYS A 12 31.82 12.07 0.53
C CYS A 12 31.09 12.96 -0.48
N ILE A 13 31.69 14.08 -0.90
CA ILE A 13 31.09 15.02 -1.86
C ILE A 13 31.39 14.60 -3.31
N ARG A 14 32.58 14.04 -3.58
CA ARG A 14 32.92 13.48 -4.90
C ARG A 14 32.32 12.11 -5.15
N ASP A 15 32.16 11.29 -4.12
CA ASP A 15 31.45 10.02 -4.19
C ASP A 15 29.92 10.22 -4.38
N ARG A 16 29.36 11.35 -3.93
CA ARG A 16 27.97 11.70 -4.27
C ARG A 16 27.76 11.95 -5.77
N SER A 17 28.76 12.48 -6.49
CA SER A 17 28.61 12.69 -7.94
C SER A 17 28.90 11.44 -8.77
N THR A 18 29.77 10.54 -8.32
CA THR A 18 30.12 9.29 -9.03
C THR A 18 29.29 8.09 -8.61
N THR A 19 28.84 8.03 -7.33
CA THR A 19 27.83 7.06 -6.88
C THR A 19 26.43 7.42 -7.34
N ASN A 20 26.10 8.69 -7.51
CA ASN A 20 24.82 9.09 -8.08
C ASN A 20 24.67 8.60 -9.53
N ASP A 21 25.71 8.61 -10.34
CA ASP A 21 25.64 8.09 -11.73
C ASP A 21 25.38 6.58 -11.77
N VAL A 22 25.76 5.84 -10.75
CA VAL A 22 25.53 4.39 -10.63
C VAL A 22 24.25 4.07 -9.86
N VAL A 23 23.93 4.83 -8.83
CA VAL A 23 22.64 4.76 -8.12
C VAL A 23 21.51 5.22 -9.04
N ASP A 24 21.75 6.17 -9.91
CA ASP A 24 20.81 6.63 -10.96
C ASP A 24 20.43 5.53 -11.96
N LEU A 25 21.28 4.57 -12.19
CA LEU A 25 20.96 3.38 -13.00
C LEU A 25 20.03 2.41 -12.23
N PHE A 26 20.05 2.44 -10.91
CA PHE A 26 19.26 1.58 -10.03
C PHE A 26 18.01 2.26 -9.43
N SER A 27 17.91 3.59 -9.44
CA SER A 27 16.73 4.33 -8.97
C SER A 27 15.59 4.30 -10.00
N ILE A 28 15.35 3.17 -10.62
CA ILE A 28 14.48 3.06 -11.78
C ILE A 28 13.12 2.64 -11.38
N SER A 29 12.55 2.83 -10.47
CA SER A 29 11.12 2.61 -10.24
C SER A 29 10.80 2.69 -8.74
N LEU A 30 9.92 3.54 -8.46
CA LEU A 30 8.76 3.13 -7.64
C LEU A 30 8.36 1.78 -8.21
N SER A 31 8.43 0.71 -7.43
CA SER A 31 8.05 -0.60 -7.94
C SER A 31 6.63 -0.48 -8.49
N ASP A 32 6.37 -1.10 -9.62
CA ASP A 32 5.04 -1.10 -10.24
C ASP A 32 3.97 -1.62 -9.26
N ASP A 33 4.40 -2.37 -8.25
CA ASP A 33 3.58 -2.94 -7.19
C ASP A 33 3.05 -1.88 -6.21
N GLU A 34 3.76 -0.76 -6.02
CA GLU A 34 3.30 0.36 -5.18
C GLU A 34 2.16 1.17 -5.83
N LEU A 35 1.91 0.95 -7.10
CA LEU A 35 0.78 1.56 -7.81
C LEU A 35 -0.54 0.79 -7.65
N ASN A 36 -0.51 -0.41 -7.07
CA ASN A 36 -1.69 -1.24 -6.83
C ASN A 36 -2.20 -1.11 -5.38
N ASP A 37 -2.91 -0.02 -5.07
CA ASP A 37 -3.42 0.27 -3.71
C ASP A 37 -4.47 -0.71 -3.16
N ASP A 38 -5.01 -1.61 -3.95
CA ASP A 38 -6.08 -2.52 -3.54
C ASP A 38 -5.63 -3.94 -3.24
N THR A 39 -4.33 -4.18 -3.29
CA THR A 39 -3.73 -5.48 -2.98
C THR A 39 -2.70 -5.31 -1.88
N SER A 40 -2.20 -6.42 -1.36
CA SER A 40 -1.08 -6.46 -0.39
C SER A 40 0.16 -5.64 -0.81
N ALA A 41 0.21 -5.19 -2.06
CA ALA A 41 1.26 -4.31 -2.58
C ALA A 41 1.25 -2.89 -1.98
N ALA A 42 0.09 -2.35 -1.60
CA ALA A 42 -0.01 -1.06 -0.92
C ALA A 42 0.71 -1.07 0.45
N ASP A 43 0.94 -2.24 0.99
CA ASP A 43 1.63 -2.44 2.27
C ASP A 43 3.15 -2.46 2.14
N ASN A 44 3.68 -2.47 0.91
CA ASN A 44 5.11 -2.58 0.66
C ASN A 44 5.80 -1.21 0.78
N ILE A 45 6.87 -1.14 1.58
CA ILE A 45 7.69 0.06 1.78
C ILE A 45 8.93 0.11 0.89
N SER A 46 8.98 -0.72 -0.16
CA SER A 46 10.17 -0.85 -1.02
C SER A 46 10.61 0.47 -1.63
N GLY A 47 9.67 1.35 -2.05
CA GLY A 47 9.99 2.67 -2.56
C GLY A 47 10.72 3.58 -1.58
N LEU A 48 10.38 3.49 -0.29
CA LEU A 48 11.09 4.20 0.78
C LEU A 48 12.54 3.77 0.92
N LEU A 49 12.83 2.50 0.67
CA LEU A 49 14.12 1.89 0.95
C LEU A 49 15.09 1.93 -0.23
N ASN A 50 14.61 2.25 -1.44
CA ASN A 50 15.42 2.25 -2.66
C ASN A 50 16.64 3.19 -2.60
N SER A 51 16.53 4.30 -1.88
CA SER A 51 17.62 5.27 -1.70
C SER A 51 18.51 5.00 -0.48
N SER A 52 18.24 3.94 0.28
CA SER A 52 19.04 3.59 1.45
C SER A 52 20.44 3.17 1.05
N MET A 53 21.45 3.69 1.76
CA MET A 53 22.85 3.24 1.65
C MET A 53 23.09 1.90 2.36
N ASP A 54 22.11 1.40 3.10
CA ASP A 54 22.18 0.12 3.79
C ASP A 54 21.97 -1.06 2.82
N VAL A 55 22.86 -2.04 2.91
CA VAL A 55 22.88 -3.20 1.98
C VAL A 55 21.60 -4.02 2.07
N PHE A 56 21.11 -4.27 3.29
CA PHE A 56 19.89 -5.04 3.49
C PHE A 56 18.67 -4.32 2.93
N TYR A 57 18.45 -3.04 3.30
CA TYR A 57 17.29 -2.29 2.85
C TYR A 57 17.27 -2.11 1.33
N ARG A 58 18.42 -1.84 0.71
CA ARG A 58 18.53 -1.74 -0.74
C ARG A 58 18.20 -3.08 -1.42
N THR A 59 18.68 -4.20 -0.88
CA THR A 59 18.35 -5.53 -1.42
C THR A 59 16.88 -5.85 -1.20
N ALA A 60 16.31 -5.56 -0.02
CA ALA A 60 14.91 -5.77 0.27
C ALA A 60 14.00 -4.98 -0.70
N ALA A 61 14.33 -3.72 -0.95
CA ALA A 61 13.57 -2.86 -1.84
C ALA A 61 13.58 -3.33 -3.30
N TYR A 62 14.70 -3.84 -3.77
CA TYR A 62 14.86 -4.19 -5.19
C TYR A 62 14.60 -5.68 -5.47
N GLU A 63 15.21 -6.58 -4.69
CA GLU A 63 15.17 -8.01 -4.97
C GLU A 63 13.96 -8.71 -4.34
N PHE A 64 13.48 -8.24 -3.17
CA PHE A 64 12.38 -8.87 -2.46
C PHE A 64 11.01 -8.28 -2.81
N SER A 65 10.95 -7.13 -3.48
CA SER A 65 9.69 -6.45 -3.82
C SER A 65 8.77 -7.29 -4.70
N SER A 66 9.32 -8.08 -5.61
CA SER A 66 8.53 -8.97 -6.50
C SER A 66 7.73 -10.04 -5.76
N SER A 67 8.05 -10.28 -4.49
CA SER A 67 7.41 -11.25 -3.60
C SER A 67 6.52 -10.59 -2.54
N PHE A 68 6.26 -9.29 -2.66
CA PHE A 68 5.51 -8.50 -1.67
C PHE A 68 6.08 -8.59 -0.26
N PHE A 69 7.40 -8.74 -0.16
CA PHE A 69 8.09 -8.81 1.12
C PHE A 69 7.89 -7.52 1.91
N LYS A 70 7.42 -7.65 3.15
CA LYS A 70 7.29 -6.56 4.11
C LYS A 70 8.48 -6.56 5.05
N VAL A 71 9.21 -5.43 5.10
CA VAL A 71 10.30 -5.28 6.07
C VAL A 71 9.76 -5.41 7.48
N ARG A 72 10.32 -6.32 8.27
CA ARG A 72 9.87 -6.65 9.64
C ARG A 72 8.40 -7.10 9.71
N GLY A 73 7.76 -7.43 8.58
CA GLY A 73 6.34 -7.80 8.49
C GLY A 73 5.35 -6.66 8.68
N LEU A 74 5.83 -5.42 8.78
CA LEU A 74 5.03 -4.24 9.08
C LEU A 74 4.52 -3.57 7.80
N ASP A 75 3.36 -2.96 7.89
CA ASP A 75 2.73 -2.24 6.79
C ASP A 75 3.29 -0.82 6.62
N SER A 76 3.10 -0.23 5.45
CA SER A 76 3.65 1.08 5.08
C SER A 76 3.09 2.26 5.90
N ASP A 77 1.99 2.08 6.63
CA ASP A 77 1.47 3.06 7.60
C ASP A 77 2.37 3.25 8.83
N ASN A 78 3.31 2.31 9.05
CA ASN A 78 4.36 2.39 10.08
C ASN A 78 5.61 3.14 9.61
N ALA A 79 5.63 3.62 8.37
CA ALA A 79 6.66 4.48 7.80
C ALA A 79 6.07 5.84 7.41
N ILE A 80 6.83 6.92 7.57
CA ILE A 80 6.36 8.27 7.23
C ILE A 80 7.11 8.83 6.02
N VAL A 81 6.36 9.32 5.05
CA VAL A 81 6.91 9.98 3.86
C VAL A 81 6.63 11.48 3.92
N HIS A 82 7.67 12.26 3.68
CA HIS A 82 7.57 13.71 3.50
C HIS A 82 8.03 14.10 2.10
N ILE A 83 7.48 15.18 1.60
CA ILE A 83 8.04 15.94 0.47
C ILE A 83 8.32 17.35 0.99
N ASN A 84 9.58 17.77 1.00
CA ASN A 84 10.02 19.04 1.56
C ASN A 84 9.48 19.31 2.99
N GLY A 85 9.43 18.29 3.85
CA GLY A 85 8.92 18.42 5.22
C GLY A 85 7.40 18.34 5.38
N VAL A 86 6.63 18.22 4.31
CA VAL A 86 5.17 18.03 4.34
C VAL A 86 4.85 16.54 4.35
N LYS A 87 4.10 16.08 5.35
CA LYS A 87 3.69 14.66 5.53
C LYS A 87 2.69 14.24 4.44
N MET A 88 3.02 13.18 3.70
CA MET A 88 2.25 12.68 2.54
C MET A 88 1.36 11.48 2.86
N ASN A 89 1.49 10.85 4.03
CA ASN A 89 0.62 9.75 4.42
C ASN A 89 -0.83 10.24 4.55
N LYS A 90 -1.78 9.53 3.92
CA LYS A 90 -3.21 9.86 3.99
C LYS A 90 -3.77 9.62 5.40
N LEU A 91 -4.63 10.51 5.91
CA LEU A 91 -5.33 10.31 7.18
C LEU A 91 -6.33 9.14 7.12
N TYR A 92 -6.87 8.87 5.93
CA TYR A 92 -7.83 7.79 5.72
C TYR A 92 -7.31 6.40 6.12
N ASN A 93 -6.06 6.07 5.75
CA ASN A 93 -5.48 4.73 5.96
C ASN A 93 -4.04 4.72 6.51
N GLY A 94 -3.47 5.88 6.82
CA GLY A 94 -2.09 6.01 7.33
C GLY A 94 -0.98 5.84 6.27
N ARG A 95 -1.30 5.55 5.00
CA ARG A 95 -0.35 5.19 3.94
C ARG A 95 -0.10 6.32 2.96
N PRO A 96 1.11 6.43 2.37
CA PRO A 96 1.37 7.38 1.30
C PRO A 96 0.68 6.94 -0.01
N GLN A 97 0.09 7.88 -0.75
CA GLN A 97 -0.47 7.64 -2.08
C GLN A 97 0.62 7.86 -3.13
N TRP A 98 1.46 6.86 -3.39
CA TRP A 98 2.62 6.94 -4.28
C TRP A 98 2.32 7.39 -5.71
N SER A 99 1.12 7.08 -6.21
CA SER A 99 0.72 7.47 -7.57
C SER A 99 0.65 9.00 -7.76
N ASN A 100 0.50 9.79 -6.68
CA ASN A 100 0.39 11.24 -6.73
C ASN A 100 1.68 11.94 -7.22
N TRP A 101 2.82 11.26 -7.15
CA TRP A 101 4.10 11.73 -7.71
C TRP A 101 4.76 10.69 -8.62
N GLY A 102 3.98 9.72 -9.06
CA GLY A 102 4.44 8.65 -9.93
C GLY A 102 4.93 9.15 -11.29
N GLY A 103 6.02 8.60 -11.79
CA GLY A 103 6.61 8.95 -13.10
C GLY A 103 7.60 10.11 -13.08
N LEU A 104 7.90 10.67 -11.92
CA LEU A 104 8.80 11.80 -11.70
C LEU A 104 10.14 11.40 -11.07
N ASN A 105 10.62 10.20 -11.38
CA ASN A 105 11.78 9.58 -10.72
C ASN A 105 13.04 10.48 -10.71
N ASP A 106 13.27 11.26 -11.76
CA ASP A 106 14.46 12.11 -11.86
C ASP A 106 14.50 13.22 -10.80
N VAL A 107 13.34 13.71 -10.39
CA VAL A 107 13.24 14.81 -9.40
C VAL A 107 12.98 14.31 -7.97
N LEU A 108 12.75 13.01 -7.76
CA LEU A 108 12.48 12.43 -6.44
C LEU A 108 13.71 11.75 -5.81
N ARG A 109 14.92 11.99 -6.33
CA ARG A 109 16.13 11.27 -5.94
C ARG A 109 16.78 11.77 -4.66
N ASN A 110 16.64 13.05 -4.37
CA ASN A 110 17.24 13.64 -3.17
C ASN A 110 16.40 13.29 -1.96
N GLN A 111 16.83 12.27 -1.22
CA GLN A 111 16.06 11.74 -0.10
C GLN A 111 16.90 11.74 1.17
N GLU A 112 16.30 12.19 2.25
CA GLU A 112 16.80 12.05 3.62
C GLU A 112 16.07 10.89 4.27
N LEU A 113 16.76 9.80 4.56
CA LEU A 113 16.17 8.58 5.09
C LEU A 113 16.63 8.34 6.53
N SER A 114 15.70 8.04 7.44
CA SER A 114 15.96 7.41 8.72
C SER A 114 15.50 5.96 8.74
N ASN A 115 16.26 5.08 9.37
CA ASN A 115 15.93 3.67 9.47
C ASN A 115 15.30 3.34 10.82
N GLY A 116 14.41 2.35 10.86
CA GLY A 116 13.80 1.88 12.08
C GLY A 116 13.05 2.98 12.83
N SER A 117 13.28 3.13 14.11
CA SER A 117 12.56 4.11 14.93
C SER A 117 13.24 5.49 15.03
N ILE A 118 14.34 5.73 14.31
CA ILE A 118 15.10 7.00 14.39
C ILE A 118 14.25 8.14 13.80
N PRO A 119 14.01 9.27 14.55
CA PRO A 119 13.28 10.41 14.04
C PRO A 119 14.04 11.19 12.97
N LEU A 120 13.31 11.95 12.13
CA LEU A 120 13.85 13.01 11.28
C LEU A 120 13.59 14.38 11.91
N LYS A 121 14.25 15.44 11.40
CA LYS A 121 14.05 16.82 11.88
C LYS A 121 12.61 17.35 11.70
N TYR A 122 11.82 16.73 10.87
CA TYR A 122 10.47 17.19 10.54
C TYR A 122 9.37 16.60 11.42
N ASN A 123 9.59 15.40 11.97
CA ASN A 123 8.62 14.73 12.82
C ASN A 123 9.22 13.57 13.62
N PHE A 124 8.41 13.07 14.55
CA PHE A 124 8.71 11.92 15.38
C PHE A 124 8.91 10.62 14.57
N GLY A 125 8.17 10.44 13.46
CA GLY A 125 8.27 9.26 12.58
C GLY A 125 7.58 8.01 13.11
N GLY A 126 7.55 6.99 12.25
CA GLY A 126 7.05 5.64 12.57
C GLY A 126 8.16 4.73 13.14
N ILE A 127 7.91 3.42 13.13
CA ILE A 127 8.87 2.39 13.55
C ILE A 127 9.61 1.71 12.37
N LEU A 128 9.21 2.00 11.13
CA LEU A 128 9.87 1.56 9.89
C LEU A 128 10.72 2.65 9.23
N GLY A 129 10.96 3.74 9.93
CA GLY A 129 11.70 4.87 9.41
C GLY A 129 10.83 6.00 8.88
N SER A 130 11.52 7.04 8.45
CA SER A 130 10.93 8.19 7.80
C SER A 130 11.78 8.57 6.60
N ASN A 131 11.12 9.06 5.56
CA ASN A 131 11.78 9.54 4.36
C ASN A 131 11.32 10.97 4.08
N ASN A 132 12.26 11.88 3.79
CA ASN A 132 11.96 13.21 3.28
C ASN A 132 12.55 13.37 1.89
N ILE A 133 11.69 13.50 0.89
CA ILE A 133 12.07 13.74 -0.50
C ILE A 133 12.28 15.25 -0.66
N ASN A 134 13.52 15.65 -0.92
CA ASN A 134 13.86 17.05 -1.12
C ASN A 134 13.77 17.41 -2.60
N ILE A 135 12.74 18.22 -2.92
CA ILE A 135 12.47 18.67 -4.30
C ILE A 135 12.72 20.18 -4.48
N ARG A 136 13.53 20.78 -3.62
CA ARG A 136 13.95 22.18 -3.78
C ARG A 136 14.80 22.34 -5.03
N ALA A 137 14.54 23.39 -5.80
CA ALA A 137 15.20 23.57 -7.10
C ALA A 137 16.73 23.71 -7.01
N SER A 138 17.27 24.21 -5.90
CA SER A 138 18.70 24.34 -5.66
C SER A 138 19.44 23.03 -5.45
N GLU A 139 18.72 21.94 -5.14
CA GLU A 139 19.32 20.62 -4.88
C GLU A 139 19.67 19.86 -6.16
N TYR A 140 19.25 20.36 -7.31
CA TYR A 140 19.56 19.74 -8.59
C TYR A 140 20.74 20.44 -9.26
N GLY A 141 21.70 19.64 -9.74
CA GLY A 141 22.77 20.12 -10.61
C GLY A 141 22.22 20.57 -11.97
N GLU A 142 22.92 21.54 -12.61
CA GLU A 142 22.58 22.00 -13.96
C GLU A 142 22.62 20.84 -14.97
N GLY A 143 21.66 20.80 -15.89
CA GLY A 143 21.63 19.86 -17.00
C GLY A 143 20.23 19.29 -17.25
N GLY A 144 20.17 18.48 -18.29
CA GLY A 144 18.93 17.84 -18.71
C GLY A 144 19.08 16.33 -18.89
N ARG A 145 17.95 15.63 -18.84
CA ARG A 145 17.87 14.20 -19.07
C ARG A 145 16.60 13.84 -19.83
N ILE A 146 16.73 12.99 -20.83
CA ILE A 146 15.60 12.36 -21.52
C ILE A 146 15.75 10.86 -21.32
N THR A 147 14.65 10.22 -20.95
CA THR A 147 14.64 8.79 -20.65
C THR A 147 13.47 8.12 -21.36
N TYR A 148 13.72 7.00 -22.04
CA TYR A 148 12.70 6.11 -22.55
C TYR A 148 12.83 4.75 -21.88
N SER A 149 11.72 4.16 -21.45
CA SER A 149 11.72 2.83 -20.85
C SER A 149 10.63 1.96 -21.46
N SER A 150 10.92 0.66 -21.58
CA SER A 150 9.97 -0.37 -21.99
C SER A 150 9.94 -1.52 -20.97
N SER A 151 8.75 -2.06 -20.74
CA SER A 151 8.55 -3.12 -19.75
C SER A 151 7.31 -3.95 -20.11
N ASN A 152 7.17 -5.14 -19.55
CA ASN A 152 5.94 -5.96 -19.61
C ASN A 152 5.30 -6.14 -18.23
N ARG A 153 5.50 -5.17 -17.33
CA ARG A 153 4.95 -5.18 -15.97
C ARG A 153 3.58 -4.48 -15.93
N SER A 154 3.48 -3.30 -15.29
CA SER A 154 2.23 -2.52 -15.20
C SER A 154 2.00 -1.64 -16.44
N TYR A 155 3.07 -1.14 -17.05
CA TYR A 155 3.01 -0.33 -18.30
C TYR A 155 4.02 -0.85 -19.32
N SER A 156 3.75 -0.59 -20.60
CA SER A 156 4.63 -1.04 -21.67
C SER A 156 5.69 0.00 -22.03
N ASN A 157 5.38 1.29 -21.86
CA ASN A 157 6.24 2.38 -22.31
C ASN A 157 6.24 3.52 -21.30
N ARG A 158 7.40 4.17 -21.14
CA ARG A 158 7.58 5.43 -20.40
C ARG A 158 8.50 6.36 -21.16
N LEU A 159 8.12 7.63 -21.28
CA LEU A 159 8.96 8.72 -21.74
C LEU A 159 9.01 9.77 -20.63
N MET A 160 10.20 10.25 -20.29
CA MET A 160 10.39 11.31 -19.29
C MET A 160 11.47 12.27 -19.78
N ALA A 161 11.25 13.57 -19.55
CA ALA A 161 12.22 14.63 -19.81
C ALA A 161 12.31 15.55 -18.61
N THR A 162 13.53 15.82 -18.16
CA THR A 162 13.82 16.67 -17.01
C THR A 162 14.90 17.69 -17.39
N TYR A 163 14.73 18.92 -16.91
CA TYR A 163 15.71 19.97 -17.03
C TYR A 163 15.86 20.75 -15.72
N ASN A 164 17.09 20.97 -15.30
CA ASN A 164 17.44 21.73 -14.09
C ASN A 164 18.37 22.87 -14.46
N SER A 165 18.07 24.06 -14.00
CA SER A 165 18.90 25.25 -14.24
C SER A 165 20.19 25.30 -13.43
N GLY A 166 20.32 24.45 -12.38
CA GLY A 166 21.28 24.70 -11.32
C GLY A 166 21.01 26.05 -10.63
N MET A 167 21.97 26.50 -9.83
CA MET A 167 21.91 27.80 -9.17
C MET A 167 22.37 28.91 -10.12
N LEU A 168 21.44 29.75 -10.54
CA LEU A 168 21.68 30.90 -11.44
C LEU A 168 22.17 32.12 -10.66
N GLU A 169 22.70 33.09 -11.44
CA GLU A 169 23.03 34.41 -10.89
C GLU A 169 21.83 35.04 -10.17
N LYS A 170 22.07 35.82 -9.15
CA LYS A 170 21.05 36.44 -8.28
C LYS A 170 20.23 35.48 -7.45
N GLY A 171 20.66 34.20 -7.30
CA GLY A 171 20.09 33.23 -6.39
C GLY A 171 18.73 32.63 -6.85
N TRP A 172 18.50 32.50 -8.13
CA TRP A 172 17.37 31.76 -8.70
C TRP A 172 17.78 30.33 -9.03
N ALA A 173 16.87 29.38 -8.87
CA ALA A 173 16.97 28.03 -9.42
C ALA A 173 15.58 27.55 -9.85
N TYR A 174 15.52 26.74 -10.91
CA TYR A 174 14.29 26.08 -11.31
C TYR A 174 14.55 24.67 -11.84
N SER A 175 13.57 23.80 -11.67
CA SER A 175 13.56 22.43 -12.16
C SER A 175 12.21 22.10 -12.78
N LEU A 176 12.25 21.46 -13.95
CA LEU A 176 11.07 21.06 -14.72
C LEU A 176 11.18 19.58 -15.05
N SER A 177 10.12 18.82 -14.91
CA SER A 177 10.04 17.45 -15.40
C SER A 177 8.66 17.14 -15.95
N ILE A 178 8.64 16.42 -17.07
CA ILE A 178 7.40 15.90 -17.67
C ILE A 178 7.57 14.41 -17.94
N GLY A 179 6.52 13.65 -17.78
CA GLY A 179 6.53 12.22 -18.02
C GLY A 179 5.22 11.69 -18.60
N ARG A 180 5.32 10.62 -19.37
CA ARG A 180 4.20 9.85 -19.89
C ARG A 180 4.49 8.37 -19.68
N ARG A 181 3.53 7.63 -19.07
CA ARG A 181 3.57 6.18 -18.95
C ARG A 181 2.28 5.61 -19.55
N TRP A 182 2.42 4.60 -20.38
CA TRP A 182 1.25 4.00 -21.02
C TRP A 182 1.48 2.55 -21.40
N GLY A 183 0.40 1.80 -21.45
CA GLY A 183 0.34 0.44 -21.92
C GLY A 183 -1.11 -0.02 -21.97
N ASN A 184 -1.51 -0.68 -23.06
CA ASN A 184 -2.85 -1.22 -23.20
C ASN A 184 -3.05 -2.45 -22.31
N GLU A 185 -1.93 -3.07 -21.92
CA GLU A 185 -1.91 -4.26 -21.05
C GLU A 185 -0.57 -4.34 -20.31
N GLY A 186 -0.63 -4.74 -19.04
CA GLY A 186 0.54 -5.09 -18.25
C GLY A 186 0.82 -6.60 -18.29
N TYR A 187 1.27 -7.17 -17.16
CA TYR A 187 1.53 -8.60 -17.07
C TYR A 187 0.22 -9.43 -17.05
N GLN A 188 -0.79 -8.98 -16.32
CA GLN A 188 -2.12 -9.59 -16.28
C GLN A 188 -3.01 -9.01 -17.38
N ASP A 189 -3.99 -9.81 -17.81
CA ASP A 189 -4.92 -9.48 -18.87
C ASP A 189 -5.69 -8.18 -18.55
N ALA A 190 -5.76 -7.27 -19.52
CA ALA A 190 -6.46 -5.98 -19.47
C ALA A 190 -6.11 -5.07 -18.28
N SER A 191 -4.93 -5.25 -17.67
CA SER A 191 -4.37 -4.35 -16.68
C SER A 191 -3.67 -3.16 -17.36
N PHE A 192 -4.43 -2.34 -18.08
CA PHE A 192 -3.92 -1.17 -18.78
C PHE A 192 -3.40 -0.10 -17.79
N TYR A 193 -2.49 0.74 -18.26
CA TYR A 193 -1.97 1.88 -17.51
C TYR A 193 -1.88 3.12 -18.42
N ASP A 194 -2.35 4.26 -17.90
CA ASP A 194 -2.31 5.56 -18.56
C ASP A 194 -2.01 6.64 -17.53
N SER A 195 -0.90 7.34 -17.67
CA SER A 195 -0.50 8.39 -16.75
C SER A 195 0.33 9.46 -17.45
N ASN A 196 0.02 10.72 -17.14
CA ASN A 196 0.89 11.85 -17.41
C ASN A 196 1.47 12.34 -16.07
N SER A 197 2.63 12.97 -16.11
CA SER A 197 3.20 13.60 -14.92
C SER A 197 3.89 14.90 -15.31
N ALA A 198 3.76 15.90 -14.44
CA ALA A 198 4.41 17.19 -14.58
C ALA A 198 4.92 17.66 -13.21
N PHE A 199 6.08 18.26 -13.20
CA PHE A 199 6.73 18.80 -12.02
C PHE A 199 7.32 20.17 -12.35
N LEU A 200 7.17 21.10 -11.44
CA LEU A 200 7.81 22.40 -11.43
C LEU A 200 8.34 22.68 -10.04
N SER A 201 9.58 23.10 -9.91
CA SER A 201 10.12 23.69 -8.69
C SER A 201 10.86 25.00 -9.05
N VAL A 202 10.58 26.06 -8.30
CA VAL A 202 11.24 27.37 -8.46
C VAL A 202 11.66 27.85 -7.09
N GLN A 203 12.93 28.19 -6.95
CA GLN A 203 13.52 28.67 -5.71
C GLN A 203 14.18 30.02 -5.89
N LYS A 204 14.04 30.86 -4.86
CA LYS A 204 14.74 32.14 -4.74
C LYS A 204 15.46 32.21 -3.40
N ILE A 205 16.77 32.34 -3.46
CA ILE A 205 17.60 32.69 -2.31
C ILE A 205 17.72 34.23 -2.30
N PHE A 206 17.14 34.87 -1.29
CA PHE A 206 17.14 36.35 -1.21
C PHE A 206 18.45 36.91 -0.66
N ASN A 207 19.01 36.19 0.31
CA ASN A 207 20.28 36.51 0.96
C ASN A 207 20.78 35.24 1.66
N ASN A 208 21.86 35.33 2.43
CA ASN A 208 22.39 34.18 3.16
C ASN A 208 21.48 33.67 4.29
N LYS A 209 20.33 34.28 4.52
CA LYS A 209 19.41 33.94 5.63
C LYS A 209 18.06 33.39 5.19
N HIS A 210 17.56 33.79 4.03
CA HIS A 210 16.23 33.42 3.62
C HIS A 210 16.22 32.81 2.22
N SER A 211 15.53 31.67 2.07
CA SER A 211 15.14 31.13 0.78
C SER A 211 13.65 30.80 0.75
N LEU A 212 13.05 30.91 -0.42
CA LEU A 212 11.67 30.55 -0.69
C LEU A 212 11.63 29.59 -1.88
N ASN A 213 11.02 28.45 -1.72
CA ASN A 213 10.81 27.46 -2.80
C ASN A 213 9.32 27.22 -3.00
N PHE A 214 8.86 27.29 -4.22
CA PHE A 214 7.55 26.81 -4.64
C PHE A 214 7.71 25.58 -5.49
N ALA A 215 6.94 24.51 -5.21
CA ALA A 215 6.91 23.31 -6.05
C ALA A 215 5.46 22.88 -6.32
N ALA A 216 5.24 22.35 -7.53
CA ALA A 216 3.98 21.80 -7.96
C ALA A 216 4.20 20.41 -8.58
N ILE A 217 3.37 19.45 -8.19
CA ILE A 217 3.34 18.08 -8.71
C ILE A 217 1.93 17.82 -9.26
N TYR A 218 1.87 17.27 -10.47
CA TYR A 218 0.62 16.86 -11.11
C TYR A 218 0.86 15.53 -11.84
N ALA A 219 0.29 14.42 -11.33
CA ALA A 219 0.54 13.09 -11.86
C ALA A 219 -0.77 12.27 -12.03
N PRO A 220 -1.72 12.77 -12.87
CA PRO A 220 -2.94 12.03 -13.12
C PRO A 220 -2.64 10.65 -13.70
N ASN A 221 -3.34 9.65 -13.18
CA ASN A 221 -3.18 8.28 -13.66
C ASN A 221 -4.51 7.53 -13.67
N ARG A 222 -4.60 6.56 -14.58
CA ARG A 222 -5.74 5.66 -14.75
C ARG A 222 -5.21 4.26 -15.03
N ARG A 223 -5.75 3.24 -14.35
CA ARG A 223 -5.30 1.86 -14.52
C ARG A 223 -6.41 0.84 -14.33
N GLY A 224 -6.35 -0.25 -15.08
CA GLY A 224 -7.20 -1.42 -14.89
C GLY A 224 -6.70 -2.26 -13.71
N LYS A 225 -7.61 -2.66 -12.83
CA LYS A 225 -7.33 -3.54 -11.70
C LYS A 225 -7.35 -5.00 -12.11
N VAL A 226 -6.76 -5.86 -11.27
CA VAL A 226 -6.71 -7.30 -11.42
C VAL A 226 -7.38 -7.98 -10.23
N SER A 227 -7.94 -9.18 -10.46
CA SER A 227 -8.66 -9.96 -9.45
C SER A 227 -7.79 -11.06 -8.85
N PRO A 228 -7.94 -11.37 -7.55
CA PRO A 228 -7.55 -12.65 -6.99
C PRO A 228 -8.57 -13.72 -7.40
N ASN A 229 -8.12 -14.93 -7.64
CA ASN A 229 -8.99 -16.02 -8.08
C ASN A 229 -8.73 -17.31 -7.29
N THR A 230 -9.70 -18.24 -7.33
CA THR A 230 -9.51 -19.58 -6.79
C THR A 230 -8.50 -20.38 -7.63
N GLN A 231 -7.95 -21.43 -7.06
CA GLN A 231 -7.01 -22.30 -7.79
C GLN A 231 -7.65 -22.90 -9.04
N GLU A 232 -8.94 -23.25 -8.99
CA GLU A 232 -9.68 -23.77 -10.14
C GLU A 232 -9.66 -22.81 -11.34
N VAL A 233 -9.89 -21.52 -11.10
CA VAL A 233 -9.85 -20.49 -12.14
C VAL A 233 -8.45 -20.39 -12.77
N TYR A 234 -7.40 -20.42 -11.94
CA TYR A 234 -6.02 -20.41 -12.45
C TYR A 234 -5.64 -21.68 -13.20
N ASP A 235 -6.15 -22.83 -12.81
CA ASP A 235 -5.91 -24.08 -13.51
C ASP A 235 -6.54 -24.08 -14.92
N LEU A 236 -7.68 -23.41 -15.07
CA LEU A 236 -8.40 -23.31 -16.34
C LEU A 236 -7.85 -22.21 -17.27
N LYS A 237 -7.44 -21.07 -16.72
CA LYS A 237 -7.11 -19.86 -17.50
C LYS A 237 -5.64 -19.41 -17.36
N GLY A 238 -4.89 -19.97 -16.40
CA GLY A 238 -3.52 -19.55 -16.10
C GLY A 238 -3.41 -18.31 -15.23
N ILE A 239 -2.19 -18.03 -14.74
CA ILE A 239 -1.92 -16.98 -13.73
C ILE A 239 -2.05 -15.53 -14.24
N LYS A 240 -2.22 -15.32 -15.53
CA LYS A 240 -2.46 -13.99 -16.13
C LYS A 240 -3.93 -13.60 -16.15
N TYR A 241 -4.82 -14.55 -15.88
CA TYR A 241 -6.25 -14.32 -15.94
C TYR A 241 -6.70 -13.23 -14.98
N ASN A 242 -7.62 -12.39 -15.47
CA ASN A 242 -8.29 -11.33 -14.75
C ASN A 242 -9.79 -11.38 -15.09
N GLU A 243 -10.65 -11.46 -14.09
CA GLU A 243 -12.10 -11.53 -14.29
C GLU A 243 -12.77 -10.19 -14.62
N TYR A 244 -12.07 -9.07 -14.44
CA TYR A 244 -12.66 -7.72 -14.48
C TYR A 244 -12.84 -7.14 -15.87
N TRP A 245 -12.53 -7.87 -16.93
CA TRP A 245 -12.57 -7.34 -18.29
C TRP A 245 -13.34 -8.25 -19.27
N GLY A 246 -13.72 -7.65 -20.40
CA GLY A 246 -14.25 -8.33 -21.56
C GLY A 246 -14.06 -7.50 -22.82
N TYR A 247 -14.41 -8.06 -23.98
CA TYR A 247 -14.40 -7.32 -25.24
C TYR A 247 -15.68 -6.48 -25.38
N HIS A 248 -15.51 -5.21 -25.75
CA HIS A 248 -16.57 -4.29 -26.15
C HIS A 248 -16.12 -3.56 -27.42
N ASP A 249 -16.89 -3.67 -28.49
CA ASP A 249 -16.56 -3.10 -29.81
C ASP A 249 -15.16 -3.47 -30.33
N GLY A 250 -14.70 -4.70 -30.03
CA GLY A 250 -13.38 -5.21 -30.42
C GLY A 250 -12.23 -4.78 -29.54
N GLU A 251 -12.44 -3.92 -28.55
CA GLU A 251 -11.44 -3.48 -27.59
C GLU A 251 -11.60 -4.14 -26.21
N LYS A 252 -10.50 -4.27 -25.47
CA LYS A 252 -10.52 -4.74 -24.09
C LYS A 252 -11.04 -3.64 -23.18
N ARG A 253 -12.14 -3.90 -22.46
CA ARG A 253 -12.72 -2.99 -21.47
C ARG A 253 -12.69 -3.62 -20.09
N ASN A 254 -12.05 -2.96 -19.14
CA ASN A 254 -11.98 -3.36 -17.75
C ASN A 254 -13.07 -2.64 -16.94
N SER A 255 -13.85 -3.37 -16.14
CA SER A 255 -14.92 -2.82 -15.29
C SER A 255 -14.40 -2.21 -13.98
N ARG A 256 -13.18 -2.58 -13.59
CA ARG A 256 -12.55 -2.12 -12.36
C ARG A 256 -11.36 -1.22 -12.70
N VAL A 257 -11.61 0.07 -12.75
CA VAL A 257 -10.59 1.07 -13.09
C VAL A 257 -10.35 1.97 -11.89
N LYS A 258 -9.09 2.14 -11.51
CA LYS A 258 -8.70 3.18 -10.55
C LYS A 258 -8.23 4.42 -11.30
N ARG A 259 -8.79 5.58 -10.95
CA ARG A 259 -8.43 6.90 -11.46
C ARG A 259 -7.98 7.77 -10.29
N VAL A 260 -6.86 8.46 -10.44
CA VAL A 260 -6.31 9.36 -9.42
C VAL A 260 -5.88 10.66 -10.08
N VAL A 261 -6.39 11.77 -9.59
CA VAL A 261 -6.08 13.13 -10.03
C VAL A 261 -5.97 14.02 -8.80
N GLU A 262 -4.83 14.01 -8.13
CA GLU A 262 -4.58 14.75 -6.89
C GLU A 262 -3.32 15.62 -7.01
N PRO A 263 -3.40 16.85 -7.52
CA PRO A 263 -2.31 17.81 -7.52
C PRO A 263 -1.79 18.12 -6.12
N ILE A 264 -0.46 18.37 -6.02
CA ILE A 264 0.20 18.79 -4.79
C ILE A 264 0.93 20.10 -5.05
N LEU A 265 0.64 21.12 -4.24
CA LEU A 265 1.31 22.41 -4.23
C LEU A 265 2.07 22.56 -2.92
N LEU A 266 3.33 22.95 -2.99
CA LEU A 266 4.21 23.11 -1.84
C LEU A 266 4.85 24.50 -1.83
N LEU A 267 4.88 25.14 -0.68
CA LEU A 267 5.59 26.39 -0.43
C LEU A 267 6.51 26.19 0.79
N ASN A 268 7.80 26.40 0.60
CA ASN A 268 8.79 26.22 1.64
C ASN A 268 9.56 27.52 1.88
N HIS A 269 9.71 27.88 3.13
CA HIS A 269 10.54 28.99 3.56
C HIS A 269 11.61 28.47 4.50
N ASP A 270 12.88 28.65 4.11
CA ASP A 270 14.03 28.29 4.93
C ASP A 270 14.64 29.57 5.48
N TRP A 271 14.77 29.67 6.80
CA TRP A 271 15.32 30.81 7.52
C TRP A 271 16.52 30.39 8.37
N SER A 272 17.72 30.79 7.98
CA SER A 272 18.93 30.72 8.79
C SER A 272 18.92 31.92 9.75
N ILE A 273 18.45 31.71 10.98
CA ILE A 273 18.32 32.77 12.01
C ILE A 273 19.69 33.30 12.37
N ASP A 274 20.59 32.37 12.65
CA ASP A 274 22.03 32.59 12.89
C ASP A 274 22.83 31.36 12.43
N ASP A 275 24.14 31.34 12.64
CA ASP A 275 25.03 30.25 12.21
C ASP A 275 24.73 28.90 12.90
N LYS A 276 23.94 28.91 13.97
CA LYS A 276 23.58 27.71 14.77
C LYS A 276 22.10 27.39 14.79
N SER A 277 21.26 28.26 14.23
CA SER A 277 19.83 28.14 14.34
C SER A 277 19.14 28.29 12.97
N SER A 278 18.26 27.39 12.63
CA SER A 278 17.44 27.44 11.42
C SER A 278 15.98 27.12 11.72
N LEU A 279 15.09 27.71 10.94
CA LEU A 279 13.66 27.42 10.92
C LEU A 279 13.24 27.12 9.49
N GLU A 280 12.70 25.94 9.27
CA GLU A 280 12.13 25.52 7.99
C GLU A 280 10.61 25.46 8.14
N THR A 281 9.86 26.22 7.36
CA THR A 281 8.40 26.22 7.37
C THR A 281 7.89 25.77 6.00
N SER A 282 7.07 24.75 6.00
CA SER A 282 6.55 24.09 4.79
C SER A 282 5.03 24.10 4.83
N ILE A 283 4.41 24.54 3.75
CA ILE A 283 2.96 24.54 3.55
C ILE A 283 2.68 23.65 2.35
N GLY A 284 1.82 22.66 2.53
CA GLY A 284 1.36 21.76 1.49
C GLY A 284 -0.15 21.89 1.31
N TYR A 285 -0.59 22.00 0.06
CA TYR A 285 -2.00 21.96 -0.32
C TYR A 285 -2.20 20.88 -1.36
N GLN A 286 -2.97 19.86 -1.00
CA GLN A 286 -3.31 18.72 -1.85
C GLN A 286 -4.82 18.71 -2.04
N PHE A 287 -5.27 18.54 -3.28
CA PHE A 287 -6.70 18.50 -3.61
C PHE A 287 -6.93 17.62 -4.81
N GLY A 288 -8.16 17.17 -5.00
CA GLY A 288 -8.52 16.44 -6.21
C GLY A 288 -9.38 15.23 -5.94
N GLU A 289 -9.33 14.26 -6.84
CA GLU A 289 -10.28 13.16 -6.90
C GLU A 289 -9.61 11.81 -7.10
N MET A 290 -10.17 10.80 -6.45
CA MET A 290 -9.85 9.41 -6.66
C MET A 290 -11.14 8.61 -6.91
N GLY A 291 -11.22 7.92 -8.06
CA GLY A 291 -12.36 7.09 -8.44
C GLY A 291 -11.96 5.62 -8.57
N ASN A 292 -12.85 4.71 -8.14
CA ASN A 292 -12.72 3.27 -8.32
C ASN A 292 -13.99 2.75 -8.97
N SER A 293 -13.93 2.37 -10.26
CA SER A 293 -15.12 1.93 -10.96
C SER A 293 -15.55 0.50 -10.56
N ARG A 294 -16.86 0.26 -10.61
CA ARG A 294 -17.51 -1.03 -10.35
C ARG A 294 -18.77 -1.20 -11.17
N LEU A 295 -19.05 -2.45 -11.58
CA LEU A 295 -20.39 -2.82 -12.07
C LEU A 295 -21.32 -2.96 -10.88
N ASP A 296 -22.52 -2.39 -11.02
CA ASP A 296 -23.68 -2.62 -10.19
C ASP A 296 -24.81 -3.23 -11.02
N TYR A 297 -25.70 -4.00 -10.39
CA TYR A 297 -26.80 -4.62 -11.09
C TYR A 297 -28.03 -4.77 -10.19
N ALA A 298 -29.20 -4.58 -10.80
CA ALA A 298 -30.50 -4.75 -10.16
C ALA A 298 -31.43 -5.52 -11.10
N GLY A 299 -31.93 -6.66 -10.68
CA GLY A 299 -32.77 -7.54 -11.49
C GLY A 299 -32.07 -8.23 -12.67
N GLY A 300 -30.73 -8.11 -12.78
CA GLY A 300 -29.91 -8.81 -13.76
C GLY A 300 -29.15 -9.99 -13.17
N ALA A 301 -28.61 -10.88 -14.02
CA ALA A 301 -27.69 -11.93 -13.58
C ALA A 301 -26.34 -11.36 -13.15
N ASN A 302 -25.65 -12.05 -12.23
CA ASN A 302 -24.29 -11.65 -11.82
C ASN A 302 -23.37 -11.53 -13.04
N PRO A 303 -22.73 -10.36 -13.27
CA PRO A 303 -21.90 -10.14 -14.46
C PRO A 303 -20.48 -10.71 -14.35
N SER A 304 -20.07 -11.25 -13.19
CA SER A 304 -18.74 -11.81 -13.00
C SER A 304 -18.61 -13.13 -13.75
N PRO A 305 -17.63 -13.27 -14.67
CA PRO A 305 -17.41 -14.53 -15.38
C PRO A 305 -16.88 -15.66 -14.47
N ALA A 306 -16.28 -15.31 -13.32
CA ALA A 306 -15.82 -16.27 -12.31
C ALA A 306 -16.83 -16.46 -11.17
N TYR A 307 -18.11 -16.16 -11.42
CA TYR A 307 -19.18 -16.46 -10.46
C TYR A 307 -19.25 -17.97 -10.20
N TYR A 308 -19.33 -18.37 -8.95
CA TYR A 308 -19.14 -19.76 -8.56
C TYR A 308 -20.14 -20.73 -9.23
N GLN A 309 -21.38 -20.29 -9.52
CA GLN A 309 -22.38 -21.11 -10.20
C GLN A 309 -22.08 -21.37 -11.68
N ASP A 310 -21.18 -20.60 -12.28
CA ASP A 310 -20.74 -20.76 -13.66
C ASP A 310 -19.46 -21.60 -13.78
N LEU A 311 -18.90 -22.10 -12.64
CA LEU A 311 -17.67 -22.87 -12.59
C LEU A 311 -17.95 -24.39 -12.45
N PRO A 312 -17.07 -25.26 -12.98
CA PRO A 312 -17.22 -26.72 -12.89
C PRO A 312 -17.41 -27.24 -11.47
N SER A 313 -16.74 -26.66 -10.47
CA SER A 313 -16.84 -27.09 -9.07
C SER A 313 -18.26 -27.04 -8.52
N TYR A 314 -19.09 -26.10 -8.97
CA TYR A 314 -20.49 -25.99 -8.56
C TYR A 314 -21.30 -27.23 -8.96
N TYR A 315 -21.20 -27.68 -10.20
CA TYR A 315 -21.89 -28.84 -10.73
C TYR A 315 -21.39 -30.15 -10.10
N LEU A 316 -20.09 -30.24 -9.80
CA LEU A 316 -19.51 -31.38 -9.10
C LEU A 316 -19.89 -31.44 -7.61
N ALA A 317 -20.43 -30.33 -7.09
CA ALA A 317 -20.84 -30.19 -5.70
C ALA A 317 -22.33 -30.40 -5.46
N ASP A 318 -23.11 -30.76 -6.49
CA ASP A 318 -24.54 -30.97 -6.38
C ASP A 318 -24.88 -32.00 -5.32
N THR A 319 -25.90 -31.71 -4.50
CA THR A 319 -26.37 -32.54 -3.38
C THR A 319 -26.99 -33.88 -3.87
N ASP A 320 -27.54 -33.90 -5.07
CA ASP A 320 -28.14 -35.11 -5.71
C ASP A 320 -27.05 -36.01 -6.37
N GLY A 321 -25.80 -35.59 -6.32
CA GLY A 321 -24.63 -36.25 -6.90
C GLY A 321 -23.96 -35.42 -7.99
N PRO A 322 -22.65 -35.64 -8.28
CA PRO A 322 -21.92 -34.85 -9.25
C PRO A 322 -22.54 -34.84 -10.65
N ASP A 323 -22.89 -33.67 -11.16
CA ASP A 323 -23.29 -33.47 -12.56
C ASP A 323 -22.05 -33.26 -13.44
N TYR A 324 -21.52 -34.36 -13.98
CA TYR A 324 -20.31 -34.33 -14.83
C TYR A 324 -20.57 -33.66 -16.19
N GLU A 325 -21.80 -33.73 -16.75
CA GLU A 325 -22.14 -33.08 -18.01
C GLU A 325 -22.19 -31.55 -17.82
N GLY A 326 -22.87 -31.08 -16.78
CA GLY A 326 -22.94 -29.67 -16.42
C GLY A 326 -21.54 -29.12 -16.12
N ALA A 327 -20.71 -29.86 -15.39
CA ALA A 327 -19.34 -29.48 -15.10
C ALA A 327 -18.45 -29.35 -16.36
N TYR A 328 -18.61 -30.28 -17.31
CA TYR A 328 -17.89 -30.19 -18.58
C TYR A 328 -18.36 -29.01 -19.43
N ILE A 329 -19.67 -28.77 -19.54
CA ILE A 329 -20.21 -27.60 -20.24
C ILE A 329 -19.72 -26.30 -19.61
N ALA A 330 -19.74 -26.17 -18.27
CA ALA A 330 -19.24 -25.02 -17.54
C ALA A 330 -17.76 -24.81 -17.81
N GLN A 331 -16.95 -25.88 -17.80
CA GLN A 331 -15.51 -25.81 -18.10
C GLN A 331 -15.26 -25.26 -19.52
N GLU A 332 -15.92 -25.82 -20.54
CA GLU A 332 -15.75 -25.38 -21.92
C GLU A 332 -16.22 -23.94 -22.11
N ASN A 333 -17.34 -23.57 -21.51
CA ASN A 333 -17.83 -22.20 -21.53
C ASN A 333 -16.85 -21.23 -20.87
N PHE A 334 -16.31 -21.56 -19.69
CA PHE A 334 -15.38 -20.71 -18.99
C PHE A 334 -14.05 -20.58 -19.74
N ILE A 335 -13.52 -21.68 -20.30
CA ILE A 335 -12.28 -21.63 -21.12
C ILE A 335 -12.47 -20.73 -22.33
N ASN A 336 -13.61 -20.81 -23.02
CA ASN A 336 -13.85 -20.09 -24.28
C ASN A 336 -14.36 -18.65 -24.05
N ASN A 337 -15.20 -18.43 -23.02
CA ASN A 337 -15.94 -17.19 -22.80
C ASN A 337 -15.80 -16.63 -21.36
N GLY A 338 -14.70 -16.95 -20.65
CA GLY A 338 -14.50 -16.56 -19.26
C GLY A 338 -14.10 -15.07 -19.08
N GLN A 339 -14.72 -14.15 -19.80
CA GLN A 339 -14.59 -12.70 -19.67
C GLN A 339 -15.97 -12.06 -19.51
N ILE A 340 -16.01 -10.81 -19.03
CA ILE A 340 -17.28 -10.05 -18.94
C ILE A 340 -17.93 -9.98 -20.33
N ASN A 341 -19.17 -10.38 -20.41
CA ASN A 341 -19.97 -10.26 -21.63
C ASN A 341 -20.66 -8.90 -21.70
N TRP A 342 -19.93 -7.87 -22.17
CA TRP A 342 -20.46 -6.52 -22.31
C TRP A 342 -21.68 -6.45 -23.21
N ASN A 343 -21.73 -7.22 -24.30
CA ASN A 343 -22.90 -7.22 -25.20
C ASN A 343 -24.16 -7.65 -24.47
N ARG A 344 -24.09 -8.71 -23.64
CA ARG A 344 -25.24 -9.15 -22.84
C ARG A 344 -25.68 -8.07 -21.83
N ILE A 345 -24.75 -7.32 -21.26
CA ILE A 345 -25.04 -6.21 -20.33
C ILE A 345 -25.78 -5.09 -21.05
N TYR A 346 -25.28 -4.65 -22.21
CA TYR A 346 -25.92 -3.63 -23.04
C TYR A 346 -27.29 -4.08 -23.58
N ASP A 347 -27.39 -5.30 -24.07
CA ASP A 347 -28.67 -5.86 -24.59
C ASP A 347 -29.75 -5.94 -23.50
N ALA A 348 -29.38 -6.28 -22.26
CA ALA A 348 -30.30 -6.29 -21.13
C ALA A 348 -30.85 -4.88 -20.85
N ASN A 349 -29.98 -3.86 -20.81
CA ASN A 349 -30.40 -2.47 -20.61
C ASN A 349 -31.25 -1.95 -21.76
N LEU A 350 -30.91 -2.25 -23.00
CA LEU A 350 -31.71 -1.88 -24.19
C LEU A 350 -33.09 -2.54 -24.16
N THR A 351 -33.17 -3.79 -23.72
CA THR A 351 -34.45 -4.49 -23.56
C THR A 351 -35.29 -3.82 -22.47
N ASN A 352 -34.70 -3.47 -21.35
CA ASN A 352 -35.41 -2.75 -20.28
C ASN A 352 -35.90 -1.37 -20.75
N ASN A 353 -35.09 -0.63 -21.53
CA ASN A 353 -35.53 0.65 -22.11
C ASN A 353 -36.79 0.50 -23.02
N GLN A 354 -36.85 -0.57 -23.84
CA GLN A 354 -38.02 -0.84 -24.67
C GLN A 354 -39.28 -1.16 -23.84
N ALA A 355 -39.10 -1.73 -22.64
CA ALA A 355 -40.17 -2.02 -21.70
C ALA A 355 -40.47 -0.82 -20.73
N ASN A 356 -39.83 0.33 -20.88
CA ASN A 356 -39.85 1.48 -19.95
C ASN A 356 -39.47 1.10 -18.51
N LEU A 357 -38.51 0.19 -18.35
CA LEU A 357 -37.94 -0.20 -17.07
C LEU A 357 -36.58 0.47 -16.87
N ASN A 358 -36.14 0.56 -15.62
CA ASN A 358 -34.78 1.02 -15.24
C ASN A 358 -33.71 0.07 -15.77
N ALA A 359 -32.49 0.57 -15.99
CA ALA A 359 -31.34 -0.25 -16.38
C ALA A 359 -31.10 -1.38 -15.37
N ALA A 360 -30.78 -2.56 -15.89
CA ALA A 360 -30.39 -3.70 -15.06
C ALA A 360 -28.92 -3.63 -14.59
N TYR A 361 -28.08 -2.90 -15.31
CA TYR A 361 -26.65 -2.75 -15.04
C TYR A 361 -26.22 -1.32 -15.22
N VAL A 362 -25.32 -0.87 -14.33
CA VAL A 362 -24.60 0.40 -14.48
C VAL A 362 -23.13 0.24 -14.09
N LEU A 363 -22.29 1.08 -14.61
CA LEU A 363 -20.92 1.26 -14.15
C LEU A 363 -20.86 2.52 -13.30
N TYR A 364 -20.40 2.42 -12.05
CA TYR A 364 -20.26 3.56 -11.14
C TYR A 364 -18.82 3.70 -10.63
N GLU A 365 -18.49 4.85 -10.08
CA GLU A 365 -17.25 5.08 -9.35
C GLU A 365 -17.53 5.28 -7.86
N ASP A 366 -16.83 4.53 -6.98
CA ASP A 366 -16.60 4.94 -5.60
C ASP A 366 -15.62 6.12 -5.62
N ARG A 367 -16.07 7.31 -5.25
CA ARG A 367 -15.33 8.57 -5.29
C ARG A 367 -14.83 8.97 -3.90
N VAL A 368 -13.61 9.48 -3.86
CA VAL A 368 -13.00 10.15 -2.72
C VAL A 368 -12.36 11.43 -3.23
N ASP A 369 -12.99 12.57 -2.94
CA ASP A 369 -12.55 13.88 -3.39
C ASP A 369 -11.98 14.63 -2.18
N ASP A 370 -10.65 14.61 -2.07
CA ASP A 370 -9.91 15.14 -0.92
C ASP A 370 -9.50 16.60 -1.11
N THR A 371 -9.57 17.37 -0.04
CA THR A 371 -8.90 18.68 0.07
C THR A 371 -8.16 18.72 1.40
N GLN A 372 -6.82 18.82 1.35
CA GLN A 372 -5.97 18.81 2.54
C GLN A 372 -5.00 19.98 2.56
N LEU A 373 -4.97 20.69 3.68
CA LEU A 373 -3.93 21.66 4.03
C LEU A 373 -3.00 21.03 5.07
N THR A 374 -1.69 21.15 4.87
CA THR A 374 -0.67 20.72 5.83
C THR A 374 0.31 21.87 6.05
N ILE A 375 0.61 22.18 7.31
CA ILE A 375 1.64 23.15 7.70
C ILE A 375 2.60 22.45 8.64
N ASN A 376 3.88 22.49 8.33
CA ASN A 376 4.94 21.98 9.18
C ASN A 376 6.00 23.07 9.41
N SER A 377 6.44 23.25 10.65
CA SER A 377 7.51 24.20 10.99
C SER A 377 8.53 23.49 11.87
N ALA A 378 9.77 23.33 11.38
CA ALA A 378 10.84 22.61 12.02
C ALA A 378 11.98 23.57 12.41
N TYR A 379 12.23 23.70 13.69
CA TYR A 379 13.32 24.49 14.28
C TYR A 379 14.49 23.58 14.64
N ASN A 380 15.70 23.94 14.22
CA ASN A 380 16.93 23.25 14.56
C ASN A 380 17.91 24.23 15.21
N ARG A 381 18.56 23.81 16.31
CA ARG A 381 19.57 24.61 17.00
C ARG A 381 20.72 23.76 17.45
N GLU A 382 21.93 24.18 17.11
CA GLU A 382 23.18 23.69 17.68
C GLU A 382 23.52 24.49 18.94
N ILE A 383 23.30 23.91 20.13
CA ILE A 383 23.61 24.52 21.40
C ILE A 383 25.13 24.66 21.53
N ASN A 384 25.86 23.60 21.22
CA ASN A 384 27.30 23.52 21.12
C ASN A 384 27.70 22.37 20.18
N GLU A 385 28.98 22.08 20.03
CA GLU A 385 29.53 21.03 19.15
C GLU A 385 28.99 19.62 19.44
N ASN A 386 28.48 19.39 20.65
CA ASN A 386 28.03 18.08 21.12
C ASN A 386 26.50 17.97 21.25
N ILE A 387 25.78 19.11 21.26
CA ILE A 387 24.32 19.08 21.55
C ILE A 387 23.56 19.83 20.47
N LYS A 388 22.62 19.13 19.84
CA LYS A 388 21.69 19.68 18.88
C LYS A 388 20.26 19.43 19.34
N VAL A 389 19.43 20.46 19.27
CA VAL A 389 17.98 20.40 19.57
C VAL A 389 17.21 20.61 18.29
N THR A 390 16.23 19.76 18.09
CA THR A 390 15.26 19.85 17.01
C THR A 390 13.85 19.89 17.61
N ALA A 391 12.98 20.78 17.12
CA ALA A 391 11.59 20.81 17.48
C ALA A 391 10.75 21.07 16.24
N SER A 392 9.60 20.42 16.10
CA SER A 392 8.67 20.70 15.01
C SER A 392 7.23 20.76 15.49
N ALA A 393 6.43 21.59 14.81
CA ALA A 393 4.99 21.68 14.96
C ALA A 393 4.35 21.38 13.62
N ASN A 394 3.34 20.51 13.61
CA ASN A 394 2.63 20.12 12.42
C ASN A 394 1.12 20.28 12.63
N TYR A 395 0.44 20.82 11.61
CA TYR A 395 -1.00 20.95 11.52
C TYR A 395 -1.48 20.41 10.21
N ARG A 396 -2.53 19.57 10.23
CA ARG A 396 -3.20 19.04 9.04
C ARG A 396 -4.70 19.18 9.21
N ASN A 397 -5.34 19.61 8.14
CA ASN A 397 -6.80 19.66 8.03
C ASN A 397 -7.21 18.99 6.73
N LEU A 398 -8.09 18.00 6.81
CA LEU A 398 -8.64 17.25 5.68
C LEU A 398 -10.16 17.41 5.64
N VAL A 399 -10.67 17.72 4.46
CA VAL A 399 -12.09 17.55 4.11
C VAL A 399 -12.13 16.57 2.95
N SER A 400 -12.74 15.40 3.16
CA SER A 400 -12.88 14.32 2.17
C SER A 400 -14.35 14.14 1.81
N ASP A 401 -14.74 14.40 0.57
CA ASP A 401 -16.10 14.18 0.05
C ASP A 401 -16.17 12.79 -0.57
N ASN A 402 -17.02 11.92 -0.01
CA ASN A 402 -17.10 10.51 -0.35
C ASN A 402 -18.49 10.14 -0.86
N PHE A 403 -18.57 9.62 -2.07
CA PHE A 403 -19.84 9.27 -2.71
C PHE A 403 -19.68 8.18 -3.77
N ALA A 404 -20.77 7.54 -4.15
CA ALA A 404 -20.86 6.77 -5.37
C ALA A 404 -21.46 7.66 -6.47
N GLU A 405 -20.92 7.60 -7.69
CA GLU A 405 -21.39 8.36 -8.86
C GLU A 405 -21.59 7.44 -10.03
N ILE A 406 -22.72 7.53 -10.74
CA ILE A 406 -22.96 6.78 -11.97
C ILE A 406 -21.98 7.27 -13.04
N TYR A 407 -21.11 6.39 -13.48
CA TYR A 407 -20.06 6.68 -14.47
C TYR A 407 -20.48 6.39 -15.91
N ASP A 408 -21.28 5.33 -16.13
CA ASP A 408 -21.78 4.91 -17.44
C ASP A 408 -23.06 4.09 -17.26
N MET A 409 -24.11 4.49 -17.97
CA MET A 409 -25.42 3.84 -17.94
C MET A 409 -25.45 2.54 -18.74
N LEU A 410 -24.40 2.16 -19.46
CA LEU A 410 -24.29 0.95 -20.26
C LEU A 410 -25.46 0.76 -21.24
N GLY A 411 -25.88 1.85 -21.88
CA GLY A 411 -27.02 1.89 -22.80
C GLY A 411 -28.40 2.05 -22.15
N GLY A 412 -28.49 2.11 -20.82
CA GLY A 412 -29.72 2.42 -20.07
C GLY A 412 -30.04 3.92 -20.03
N TYR A 413 -31.26 4.28 -19.64
CA TYR A 413 -31.67 5.70 -19.48
C TYR A 413 -31.79 6.11 -18.03
N SER A 414 -32.09 5.20 -17.14
CA SER A 414 -32.35 5.47 -15.72
C SER A 414 -31.99 4.26 -14.86
N TYR A 415 -31.60 4.52 -13.61
CA TYR A 415 -31.29 3.51 -12.62
C TYR A 415 -31.97 3.83 -11.30
N SER A 416 -32.39 2.83 -10.53
CA SER A 416 -33.07 3.04 -9.26
C SER A 416 -32.04 3.25 -8.15
N ASN A 417 -32.23 4.25 -7.29
CA ASN A 417 -31.38 4.49 -6.13
C ASN A 417 -31.92 3.78 -4.87
N ILE A 418 -32.19 2.49 -5.03
CA ILE A 418 -32.72 1.58 -3.99
C ILE A 418 -31.80 0.38 -3.91
N ASP A 419 -31.60 -0.17 -2.72
CA ASP A 419 -30.90 -1.45 -2.58
C ASP A 419 -31.63 -2.55 -3.35
N SER A 420 -30.89 -3.31 -4.15
CA SER A 420 -31.47 -4.33 -5.01
C SER A 420 -31.81 -5.64 -4.29
N PHE A 421 -31.36 -5.82 -3.06
CA PHE A 421 -31.60 -7.01 -2.24
C PHE A 421 -32.71 -6.75 -1.23
N ASP A 422 -32.60 -5.67 -0.45
CA ASP A 422 -33.52 -5.38 0.67
C ASP A 422 -34.60 -4.35 0.32
N TYR A 423 -34.53 -3.75 -0.87
CA TYR A 423 -35.47 -2.75 -1.38
C TYR A 423 -35.57 -1.48 -0.50
N LEU A 424 -34.49 -1.18 0.26
CA LEU A 424 -34.40 0.01 1.10
C LEU A 424 -33.85 1.20 0.29
N ASP A 425 -34.35 2.39 0.58
CA ASP A 425 -33.88 3.63 -0.04
C ASP A 425 -32.45 3.96 0.44
N TYR A 426 -31.57 4.23 -0.49
CA TYR A 426 -30.24 4.76 -0.15
C TYR A 426 -30.31 6.21 0.34
N ASN A 427 -31.41 6.95 0.07
CA ASN A 427 -31.53 8.33 0.52
C ASN A 427 -32.97 8.74 0.80
N LEU A 428 -33.41 8.67 2.04
CA LEU A 428 -34.75 9.11 2.48
C LEU A 428 -35.01 10.60 2.27
N LEU A 429 -34.00 11.43 2.07
CA LEU A 429 -34.18 12.84 1.73
C LEU A 429 -34.68 13.03 0.28
N SER A 430 -34.54 11.99 -0.55
CA SER A 430 -35.09 11.92 -1.90
C SER A 430 -35.52 10.49 -2.19
N PRO A 431 -36.63 10.01 -1.58
CA PRO A 431 -37.01 8.61 -1.63
C PRO A 431 -37.41 8.19 -3.04
N ASN A 432 -37.17 6.90 -3.37
CA ASN A 432 -37.43 6.30 -4.69
C ASN A 432 -36.81 7.10 -5.85
N SER A 433 -35.65 7.72 -5.62
CA SER A 433 -35.02 8.55 -6.64
C SER A 433 -34.49 7.69 -7.80
N ILE A 434 -34.64 8.24 -8.98
CA ILE A 434 -34.09 7.68 -10.22
C ILE A 434 -32.87 8.51 -10.60
N VAL A 435 -31.77 7.82 -10.92
CA VAL A 435 -30.47 8.44 -11.21
C VAL A 435 -30.01 8.12 -12.64
N SER A 436 -29.16 8.98 -13.17
CA SER A 436 -28.54 8.88 -14.48
C SER A 436 -27.05 9.14 -14.41
N GLU A 437 -26.35 9.18 -15.54
CA GLU A 437 -24.91 9.44 -15.62
C GLU A 437 -24.55 10.79 -14.96
N GLY A 438 -23.57 10.77 -14.08
CA GLY A 438 -23.10 11.93 -13.29
C GLY A 438 -23.85 12.15 -11.98
N ASP A 439 -24.97 11.44 -11.72
CA ASP A 439 -25.71 11.57 -10.47
C ASP A 439 -25.03 10.77 -9.35
N LYS A 440 -25.09 11.31 -8.13
CA LYS A 440 -24.66 10.59 -6.91
C LYS A 440 -25.77 9.64 -6.44
N PHE A 441 -25.38 8.44 -6.02
CA PHE A 441 -26.29 7.40 -5.54
C PHE A 441 -25.66 6.53 -4.46
N LYS A 442 -26.40 5.60 -3.90
CA LYS A 442 -25.99 4.70 -2.80
C LYS A 442 -25.58 5.42 -1.53
N TYR A 443 -24.56 6.25 -1.55
CA TYR A 443 -24.07 6.99 -0.38
C TYR A 443 -23.42 8.30 -0.76
N HIS A 444 -23.54 9.29 0.14
CA HIS A 444 -22.83 10.55 0.06
C HIS A 444 -22.58 11.09 1.47
N TYR A 445 -21.33 11.26 1.84
CA TYR A 445 -20.92 11.83 3.13
C TYR A 445 -19.59 12.55 3.02
N LYS A 446 -19.32 13.45 3.96
CA LYS A 446 -18.01 14.08 4.14
C LYS A 446 -17.33 13.52 5.39
N MET A 447 -16.03 13.43 5.33
CA MET A 447 -15.17 13.14 6.47
C MET A 447 -14.28 14.35 6.73
N ASN A 448 -14.43 14.95 7.92
CA ASN A 448 -13.59 16.04 8.39
C ASN A 448 -12.57 15.44 9.37
N ALA A 449 -11.28 15.79 9.20
CA ALA A 449 -10.24 15.34 10.08
C ALA A 449 -9.19 16.42 10.32
N GLU A 450 -8.79 16.58 11.57
CA GLU A 450 -7.70 17.47 11.97
C GLU A 450 -6.62 16.67 12.74
N GLU A 451 -5.36 16.99 12.51
CA GLU A 451 -4.22 16.45 13.25
C GLU A 451 -3.28 17.59 13.64
N MET A 452 -3.00 17.72 14.92
CA MET A 452 -1.98 18.64 15.44
C MET A 452 -0.92 17.83 16.18
N SER A 453 0.35 18.08 15.90
CA SER A 453 1.44 17.44 16.63
C SER A 453 2.57 18.39 16.99
N LEU A 454 3.20 18.14 18.15
CA LEU A 454 4.40 18.80 18.61
C LEU A 454 5.46 17.75 18.90
N PHE A 455 6.59 17.87 18.25
CA PHE A 455 7.74 16.98 18.37
C PHE A 455 8.98 17.73 18.85
N SER A 456 9.79 17.08 19.70
CA SER A 456 11.10 17.58 20.08
C SER A 456 12.09 16.45 20.23
N MET A 457 13.34 16.71 19.83
CA MET A 457 14.46 15.77 19.93
C MET A 457 15.71 16.49 20.36
N ILE A 458 16.48 15.87 21.27
CA ILE A 458 17.82 16.31 21.67
C ILE A 458 18.81 15.22 21.25
N ASN A 459 19.79 15.61 20.44
CA ASN A 459 20.89 14.75 20.02
C ASN A 459 22.17 15.15 20.76
N PHE A 460 22.88 14.14 21.24
CA PHE A 460 24.16 14.26 21.87
C PHE A 460 25.23 13.51 21.06
N SER A 461 26.28 14.19 20.63
CA SER A 461 27.33 13.60 19.80
C SER A 461 28.69 13.83 20.48
N PHE A 462 29.27 12.71 20.95
CA PHE A 462 30.63 12.69 21.49
C PHE A 462 31.51 11.82 20.56
N ASN A 463 32.81 11.86 20.74
CA ASN A 463 33.76 11.17 19.84
C ASN A 463 33.36 9.72 19.49
N LYS A 464 32.99 8.92 20.50
CA LYS A 464 32.61 7.50 20.31
C LYS A 464 31.14 7.18 20.62
N LEU A 465 30.45 8.12 21.23
CA LEU A 465 29.10 7.91 21.75
C LEU A 465 28.17 8.98 21.18
N GLU A 466 27.14 8.53 20.51
CA GLU A 466 26.00 9.36 20.08
C GLU A 466 24.75 8.81 20.71
N PHE A 467 23.86 9.67 21.17
CA PHE A 467 22.54 9.25 21.65
C PHE A 467 21.53 10.36 21.45
N TYR A 468 20.28 9.97 21.34
CA TYR A 468 19.17 10.90 21.24
C TYR A 468 18.03 10.49 22.17
N VAL A 469 17.25 11.50 22.57
CA VAL A 469 15.93 11.33 23.19
C VAL A 469 14.97 12.23 22.46
N ALA A 470 13.81 11.68 22.14
CA ALA A 470 12.75 12.38 21.40
C ALA A 470 11.38 12.13 22.04
N GLY A 471 10.53 13.15 21.99
CA GLY A 471 9.14 13.07 22.45
C GLY A 471 8.20 13.71 21.45
N ASP A 472 6.98 13.21 21.41
CA ASP A 472 5.88 13.68 20.56
C ASP A 472 4.58 13.69 21.32
N ILE A 473 3.74 14.68 21.05
CA ILE A 473 2.34 14.73 21.47
C ILE A 473 1.49 15.08 20.25
N THR A 474 0.39 14.36 20.07
CA THR A 474 -0.50 14.50 18.91
C THR A 474 -1.95 14.48 19.38
N ASN A 475 -2.76 15.39 18.85
CA ASN A 475 -4.22 15.31 18.95
C ASN A 475 -4.80 15.14 17.56
N THR A 476 -5.71 14.18 17.40
CA THR A 476 -6.37 13.87 16.11
C THR A 476 -7.86 13.83 16.33
N THR A 477 -8.62 14.57 15.53
CA THR A 477 -10.09 14.58 15.57
C THR A 477 -10.69 14.12 14.26
N TYR A 478 -11.80 13.39 14.33
CA TYR A 478 -12.58 12.93 13.19
C TYR A 478 -14.05 13.26 13.38
N GLN A 479 -14.73 13.69 12.31
CA GLN A 479 -16.18 13.90 12.28
C GLN A 479 -16.74 13.48 10.93
N ARG A 480 -17.75 12.62 10.94
CA ARG A 480 -18.53 12.27 9.75
C ARG A 480 -19.71 13.23 9.59
N ASP A 481 -19.97 13.70 8.36
CA ASP A 481 -21.13 14.55 8.01
C ASP A 481 -21.89 13.86 6.85
N GLY A 482 -23.03 13.23 7.14
CA GLY A 482 -23.83 12.51 6.16
C GLY A 482 -24.67 13.48 5.31
N ILE A 483 -24.56 13.36 3.99
CA ILE A 483 -25.36 14.14 3.03
C ILE A 483 -26.62 13.37 2.63
N PHE A 484 -26.53 12.04 2.52
CA PHE A 484 -27.66 11.13 2.31
C PHE A 484 -28.13 10.56 3.65
N GLU A 485 -29.44 10.34 3.76
CA GLU A 485 -30.05 9.60 4.86
C GLU A 485 -30.39 8.19 4.40
N ASN A 486 -29.61 7.22 4.82
CA ASN A 486 -29.81 5.82 4.50
C ASN A 486 -31.00 5.25 5.28
N GLU A 487 -31.95 4.56 4.61
CA GLU A 487 -33.15 4.04 5.25
C GLU A 487 -32.84 2.99 6.32
N ALA A 488 -31.90 2.10 6.07
CA ALA A 488 -31.46 1.10 7.04
C ALA A 488 -30.88 1.73 8.31
N ASN A 489 -30.37 2.95 8.25
CA ASN A 489 -29.78 3.71 9.35
C ASN A 489 -30.47 5.07 9.56
N ALA A 490 -31.79 5.12 9.38
CA ALA A 490 -32.56 6.35 9.53
C ALA A 490 -32.37 7.00 10.91
N GLY A 491 -32.09 8.31 10.90
CA GLY A 491 -31.80 9.09 12.12
C GLY A 491 -30.35 8.95 12.62
N ASN A 492 -29.52 8.14 11.99
CA ASN A 492 -28.10 7.94 12.36
C ASN A 492 -27.15 8.00 11.14
N SER A 493 -27.59 8.57 10.05
CA SER A 493 -26.81 8.60 8.81
C SER A 493 -26.67 10.00 8.21
N ALA A 494 -27.67 10.87 8.30
CA ALA A 494 -27.64 12.24 7.79
C ALA A 494 -27.15 13.23 8.83
N GLY A 495 -26.59 14.37 8.34
CA GLY A 495 -26.07 15.45 9.18
C GLY A 495 -24.73 15.12 9.82
N LYS A 496 -24.32 15.95 10.77
CA LYS A 496 -23.06 15.79 11.50
C LYS A 496 -23.20 14.78 12.63
N GLY A 497 -22.39 13.76 12.62
CA GLY A 497 -22.17 12.87 13.76
C GLY A 497 -21.31 13.54 14.83
N ASP A 498 -21.10 12.83 15.93
CA ASP A 498 -20.22 13.28 17.01
C ASP A 498 -18.78 13.43 16.55
N GLU A 499 -18.09 14.43 17.11
CA GLU A 499 -16.67 14.60 16.95
C GLU A 499 -15.92 13.63 17.88
N ILE A 500 -14.97 12.91 17.33
CA ILE A 500 -14.18 11.92 18.05
C ILE A 500 -12.75 12.44 18.12
N SER A 501 -12.18 12.44 19.33
CA SER A 501 -10.82 12.92 19.57
C SER A 501 -9.94 11.83 20.16
N PHE A 502 -8.71 11.74 19.68
CA PHE A 502 -7.68 10.84 20.13
C PHE A 502 -6.43 11.63 20.54
N ASP A 503 -5.91 11.32 21.74
CA ASP A 503 -4.68 11.92 22.26
C ASP A 503 -3.52 10.93 22.13
N GLY A 504 -2.59 11.25 21.23
CA GLY A 504 -1.38 10.46 21.01
C GLY A 504 -0.18 11.03 21.73
N TYR A 505 0.72 10.16 22.16
CA TYR A 505 2.05 10.54 22.63
C TYR A 505 3.09 9.51 22.28
N GLY A 506 4.34 9.94 22.19
CA GLY A 506 5.43 9.05 21.86
C GLY A 506 6.74 9.43 22.55
N VAL A 507 7.55 8.41 22.82
CA VAL A 507 8.93 8.57 23.29
C VAL A 507 9.83 7.66 22.50
N LYS A 508 10.96 8.20 22.02
CA LYS A 508 12.02 7.42 21.34
C LYS A 508 13.36 7.74 21.96
N ALA A 509 14.22 6.74 22.04
CA ALA A 509 15.62 6.91 22.44
C ALA A 509 16.51 5.96 21.63
N GLY A 510 17.71 6.43 21.33
CA GLY A 510 18.72 5.61 20.68
C GLY A 510 20.11 5.93 21.16
N ILE A 511 21.00 4.96 21.04
CA ILE A 511 22.41 5.05 21.44
C ILE A 511 23.29 4.34 20.42
N THR A 512 24.25 5.06 19.87
CA THR A 512 25.23 4.55 18.93
C THR A 512 26.62 4.59 19.57
N TYR A 513 27.28 3.45 19.67
CA TYR A 513 28.66 3.36 20.18
C TYR A 513 29.63 2.94 19.07
N LYS A 514 30.60 3.81 18.79
CA LYS A 514 31.63 3.59 17.77
C LYS A 514 32.86 3.00 18.42
N PHE A 515 33.02 1.68 18.45
CA PHE A 515 34.26 1.02 18.94
C PHE A 515 35.46 1.52 18.14
N SER A 516 35.27 1.63 16.83
CA SER A 516 36.25 2.16 15.87
C SER A 516 35.49 2.67 14.63
N GLY A 517 36.14 3.24 13.65
CA GLY A 517 35.55 3.56 12.34
C GLY A 517 35.07 2.34 11.56
N LYS A 518 35.41 1.11 11.99
CA LYS A 518 35.04 -0.16 11.34
C LYS A 518 33.88 -0.88 12.03
N HIS A 519 33.66 -0.66 13.32
CA HIS A 519 32.74 -1.39 14.16
C HIS A 519 31.86 -0.45 14.97
N ILE A 520 30.56 -0.51 14.73
CA ILE A 520 29.56 0.37 15.35
C ILE A 520 28.45 -0.52 15.90
N LEU A 521 28.01 -0.25 17.12
CA LEU A 521 26.78 -0.76 17.70
C LEU A 521 25.75 0.38 17.80
N ASP A 522 24.52 0.08 17.45
CA ASP A 522 23.41 1.00 17.48
C ASP A 522 22.18 0.31 18.08
N PHE A 523 21.55 0.96 19.07
CA PHE A 523 20.34 0.47 19.74
C PHE A 523 19.28 1.55 19.68
N ASN A 524 18.07 1.19 19.28
CA ASN A 524 16.95 2.09 19.23
C ASN A 524 15.75 1.49 19.95
N SER A 525 14.96 2.35 20.59
CA SER A 525 13.69 2.01 21.21
C SER A 525 12.64 3.06 20.92
N ALA A 526 11.40 2.63 20.79
CA ALA A 526 10.25 3.49 20.57
C ALA A 526 9.03 2.95 21.33
N TYR A 527 8.28 3.87 21.90
CA TYR A 527 6.91 3.68 22.33
C TYR A 527 6.08 4.81 21.76
N LEU A 528 4.96 4.48 21.11
CA LEU A 528 4.03 5.47 20.59
C LEU A 528 2.60 4.99 20.73
N GLN A 529 1.72 5.95 21.02
CA GLN A 529 0.29 5.81 21.03
C GLN A 529 -0.24 6.73 19.93
N LYS A 530 -1.00 6.19 18.99
CA LYS A 530 -1.52 6.94 17.82
C LYS A 530 -3.00 6.67 17.60
N ALA A 531 -3.71 7.65 17.05
CA ALA A 531 -5.10 7.46 16.59
C ALA A 531 -5.21 6.30 15.59
N PRO A 532 -6.26 5.48 15.65
CA PRO A 532 -6.62 4.59 14.55
C PRO A 532 -6.84 5.39 13.27
N SER A 533 -6.62 4.78 12.11
CA SER A 533 -6.95 5.44 10.83
C SER A 533 -8.47 5.66 10.70
N ILE A 534 -8.89 6.66 9.93
CA ILE A 534 -10.32 6.91 9.66
C ILE A 534 -11.04 5.62 9.20
N ARG A 535 -10.39 4.84 8.34
CA ARG A 535 -10.92 3.57 7.83
C ARG A 535 -11.28 2.58 8.94
N ASN A 536 -10.52 2.55 10.02
CA ASN A 536 -10.66 1.60 11.12
C ASN A 536 -11.34 2.23 12.35
N THR A 537 -11.85 3.45 12.23
CA THR A 537 -12.57 4.17 13.30
C THR A 537 -14.08 4.03 13.16
N PHE A 538 -14.61 4.22 11.96
CA PHE A 538 -16.06 4.16 11.71
C PHE A 538 -16.44 2.77 11.20
N THR A 539 -17.46 2.18 11.81
CA THR A 539 -17.89 0.82 11.48
C THR A 539 -18.30 0.70 10.01
N ASN A 540 -19.16 1.62 9.54
CA ASN A 540 -19.51 1.76 8.13
C ASN A 540 -19.79 3.23 7.78
N SER A 541 -18.75 3.98 7.49
CA SER A 541 -18.84 5.40 7.16
C SER A 541 -19.74 5.72 5.94
N ARG A 542 -20.06 4.73 5.10
CA ARG A 542 -20.96 4.94 3.96
C ARG A 542 -22.41 5.18 4.40
N VAL A 543 -22.86 4.50 5.43
CA VAL A 543 -24.28 4.42 5.78
C VAL A 543 -24.64 4.91 7.19
N ASN A 544 -23.67 5.06 8.12
CA ASN A 544 -23.96 5.50 9.48
C ASN A 544 -22.82 6.26 10.17
N HIS A 545 -23.11 6.85 11.35
CA HIS A 545 -22.14 7.57 12.19
C HIS A 545 -21.42 6.66 13.21
N ASN A 546 -21.74 5.36 13.25
CA ASN A 546 -21.25 4.48 14.29
C ASN A 546 -19.73 4.34 14.26
N VAL A 547 -19.16 4.39 15.45
CA VAL A 547 -17.72 4.21 15.71
C VAL A 547 -17.50 2.81 16.27
N VAL A 548 -16.36 2.21 15.98
CA VAL A 548 -15.96 0.94 16.59
C VAL A 548 -16.03 1.05 18.11
N GLY A 549 -16.67 0.09 18.78
CA GLY A 549 -16.84 0.11 20.23
C GLY A 549 -17.92 1.03 20.76
N SER A 550 -18.72 1.72 19.92
CA SER A 550 -19.93 2.40 20.34
C SER A 550 -21.08 1.40 20.56
N ASP A 551 -22.05 1.81 21.39
CA ASP A 551 -23.26 1.00 21.58
C ASP A 551 -24.04 0.93 20.25
N ILE A 552 -23.97 -0.23 19.60
CA ILE A 552 -24.71 -0.52 18.39
C ILE A 552 -25.91 -1.40 18.78
N ASN A 553 -27.13 -0.86 18.68
CA ASN A 553 -28.38 -1.57 18.95
C ASN A 553 -28.51 -2.17 20.38
N GLY A 554 -27.96 -1.50 21.40
CA GLY A 554 -28.01 -1.98 22.79
C GLY A 554 -27.02 -3.10 23.11
N LEU A 555 -26.12 -3.43 22.20
CA LEU A 555 -24.94 -4.24 22.48
C LEU A 555 -23.89 -3.32 23.11
N ILE A 556 -23.91 -3.21 24.43
CA ILE A 556 -22.91 -2.45 25.18
C ILE A 556 -21.56 -3.12 24.97
N ASN A 557 -20.71 -2.45 24.22
CA ASN A 557 -19.30 -2.79 24.22
C ASN A 557 -18.63 -2.04 25.38
N ASP A 558 -18.20 -2.76 26.40
CA ASP A 558 -17.45 -2.19 27.53
C ASP A 558 -16.06 -1.66 27.12
N SER A 559 -15.71 -1.79 25.87
CA SER A 559 -14.40 -1.39 25.32
C SER A 559 -14.57 -0.39 24.18
N PRO A 560 -14.67 0.91 24.46
CA PRO A 560 -14.71 1.94 23.43
C PRO A 560 -13.43 1.91 22.60
N ILE A 561 -13.50 2.41 21.35
CA ILE A 561 -12.31 2.55 20.49
C ILE A 561 -11.23 3.35 21.23
N SER A 562 -10.01 2.85 21.17
CA SER A 562 -8.84 3.49 21.78
C SER A 562 -7.71 3.63 20.77
N GLU A 563 -6.70 4.40 21.14
CA GLU A 563 -5.48 4.58 20.37
C GLU A 563 -4.70 3.27 20.29
N GLU A 564 -4.10 3.04 19.13
CA GLU A 564 -3.15 1.94 18.92
C GLU A 564 -1.85 2.22 19.70
N LYS A 565 -1.33 1.21 20.40
CA LYS A 565 -0.08 1.28 21.14
C LYS A 565 0.98 0.46 20.45
N ILE A 566 2.11 1.08 20.14
CA ILE A 566 3.20 0.44 19.41
C ILE A 566 4.48 0.54 20.23
N MET A 567 5.15 -0.58 20.43
CA MET A 567 6.45 -0.68 21.06
C MET A 567 7.43 -1.33 20.10
N SER A 568 8.64 -0.78 19.96
CA SER A 568 9.67 -1.30 19.07
C SER A 568 11.06 -1.17 19.66
N PHE A 569 11.86 -2.21 19.46
CA PHE A 569 13.30 -2.26 19.82
C PHE A 569 14.09 -2.81 18.66
N ASP A 570 15.24 -2.22 18.38
CA ASP A 570 16.21 -2.83 17.48
C ASP A 570 17.65 -2.63 17.98
N ALA A 571 18.48 -3.62 17.66
CA ALA A 571 19.91 -3.63 17.95
C ALA A 571 20.66 -3.93 16.66
N ASN A 572 21.53 -3.02 16.25
CA ASN A 572 22.26 -3.08 14.99
C ASN A 572 23.76 -3.18 15.25
N TYR A 573 24.41 -4.16 14.65
CA TYR A 573 25.86 -4.20 14.54
C TYR A 573 26.28 -3.92 13.11
N ILE A 574 26.98 -2.80 12.92
CA ILE A 574 27.44 -2.33 11.62
C ILE A 574 28.94 -2.51 11.54
N PHE A 575 29.40 -3.17 10.48
CA PHE A 575 30.84 -3.31 10.21
C PHE A 575 31.17 -2.77 8.82
N ARG A 576 32.31 -2.05 8.74
CA ARG A 576 32.80 -1.42 7.52
C ARG A 576 34.31 -1.61 7.43
N THR A 577 34.73 -2.32 6.42
CA THR A 577 36.14 -2.50 6.06
C THR A 577 36.30 -2.14 4.58
N PRO A 578 37.52 -2.00 4.05
CA PRO A 578 37.71 -1.75 2.61
C PRO A 578 37.14 -2.83 1.69
N ILE A 579 37.02 -4.06 2.21
CA ILE A 579 36.52 -5.22 1.43
C ILE A 579 35.08 -5.55 1.81
N PHE A 580 34.72 -5.49 3.09
CA PHE A 580 33.41 -5.92 3.60
C PHE A 580 32.67 -4.74 4.23
N THR A 581 31.42 -4.57 3.81
CA THR A 581 30.47 -3.69 4.49
C THR A 581 29.20 -4.47 4.79
N GLY A 582 28.68 -4.37 5.99
CA GLY A 582 27.44 -5.06 6.32
C GLY A 582 26.85 -4.65 7.66
N ARG A 583 25.64 -5.18 7.88
CA ARG A 583 24.85 -4.98 9.09
C ARG A 583 24.16 -6.27 9.51
N LEU A 584 24.13 -6.48 10.81
CA LEU A 584 23.27 -7.47 11.47
C LEU A 584 22.33 -6.73 12.42
N THR A 585 21.04 -6.97 12.30
CA THR A 585 20.02 -6.33 13.14
C THR A 585 19.14 -7.40 13.78
N GLY A 586 18.96 -7.35 15.10
CA GLY A 586 17.88 -8.01 15.79
C GLY A 586 16.77 -7.01 16.08
N PHE A 587 15.50 -7.37 15.88
CA PHE A 587 14.36 -6.50 16.12
C PHE A 587 13.23 -7.22 16.84
N TYR A 588 12.46 -6.42 17.58
CA TYR A 588 11.24 -6.82 18.25
C TYR A 588 10.26 -5.67 18.22
N SER A 589 9.01 -5.91 17.81
CA SER A 589 7.94 -4.91 17.84
C SER A 589 6.61 -5.55 18.23
N GLU A 590 5.79 -4.79 18.94
CA GLU A 590 4.41 -5.11 19.28
C GLU A 590 3.51 -3.97 18.82
N VAL A 591 2.34 -4.33 18.30
CA VAL A 591 1.21 -3.42 18.04
C VAL A 591 0.04 -3.95 18.87
N LYS A 592 -0.58 -3.11 19.68
CA LYS A 592 -1.70 -3.47 20.55
C LYS A 592 -2.89 -2.56 20.32
N ASP A 593 -4.07 -3.09 20.65
CA ASP A 593 -5.36 -2.38 20.57
C ASP A 593 -5.69 -1.90 19.12
N ALA A 594 -5.16 -2.56 18.09
CA ALA A 594 -5.50 -2.24 16.70
C ALA A 594 -6.92 -2.70 16.34
N ASN A 595 -7.52 -2.06 15.33
CA ASN A 595 -8.83 -2.42 14.82
C ASN A 595 -8.75 -2.65 13.32
N GLU A 596 -9.51 -3.61 12.81
CA GLU A 596 -9.62 -3.90 11.37
C GLU A 596 -11.09 -4.04 10.98
N ILE A 597 -11.46 -3.45 9.83
CA ILE A 597 -12.81 -3.51 9.29
C ILE A 597 -12.74 -4.05 7.87
N SER A 598 -13.51 -5.09 7.59
CA SER A 598 -13.64 -5.69 6.26
C SER A 598 -15.10 -5.91 5.87
N PHE A 599 -15.35 -6.06 4.56
CA PHE A 599 -16.68 -6.25 4.00
C PHE A 599 -16.64 -7.39 3.01
N TYR A 600 -17.50 -8.39 3.19
CA TYR A 600 -17.59 -9.54 2.30
C TYR A 600 -18.95 -10.26 2.45
N TYR A 601 -19.27 -11.12 1.51
CA TYR A 601 -20.42 -11.99 1.59
C TYR A 601 -20.06 -13.27 2.36
N ALA A 602 -20.85 -13.60 3.38
CA ALA A 602 -20.66 -14.78 4.21
C ALA A 602 -21.86 -15.72 4.15
N ASP A 603 -21.62 -17.03 4.29
CA ASP A 603 -22.62 -18.07 4.44
C ASP A 603 -22.39 -18.84 5.73
N GLY A 604 -23.44 -19.30 6.36
CA GLY A 604 -23.38 -20.07 7.60
C GLY A 604 -23.27 -19.19 8.87
N LEU A 605 -23.94 -18.06 8.84
CA LEU A 605 -23.99 -17.10 9.93
C LEU A 605 -24.97 -17.51 11.03
N VAL A 606 -24.59 -17.29 12.29
CA VAL A 606 -25.45 -17.50 13.45
C VAL A 606 -25.88 -16.15 14.02
N GLY A 607 -27.18 -16.01 14.31
CA GLY A 607 -27.75 -14.79 14.90
C GLY A 607 -28.30 -13.79 13.90
N PHE A 608 -28.31 -14.11 12.61
CA PHE A 608 -28.98 -13.36 11.55
C PHE A 608 -30.25 -14.09 11.10
N GLU A 609 -31.20 -13.35 10.50
CA GLU A 609 -32.45 -13.97 9.96
C GLU A 609 -32.13 -14.91 8.81
N ASP A 610 -31.23 -14.50 7.91
CA ASP A 610 -30.69 -15.32 6.83
C ASP A 610 -29.31 -15.83 7.21
N ASP A 611 -28.97 -17.05 6.83
CA ASP A 611 -27.64 -17.65 7.08
C ASP A 611 -26.56 -17.16 6.08
N SER A 612 -26.96 -16.33 5.12
CA SER A 612 -26.12 -15.85 4.02
C SER A 612 -26.36 -14.37 3.76
N GLU A 613 -25.35 -13.53 4.03
CA GLU A 613 -25.51 -12.07 3.95
C GLU A 613 -24.22 -11.34 3.58
N PHE A 614 -24.34 -10.12 3.06
CA PHE A 614 -23.22 -9.20 2.90
C PHE A 614 -22.91 -8.52 4.23
N ILE A 615 -21.84 -8.93 4.86
CA ILE A 615 -21.51 -8.49 6.21
C ILE A 615 -20.37 -7.47 6.25
N GLN A 616 -20.40 -6.71 7.32
CA GLN A 616 -19.33 -5.89 7.83
C GLN A 616 -18.68 -6.63 9.00
N GLU A 617 -17.45 -7.04 8.84
CA GLU A 617 -16.66 -7.66 9.91
C GLU A 617 -15.84 -6.59 10.63
N ILE A 618 -16.00 -6.50 11.95
CA ILE A 618 -15.27 -5.57 12.82
C ILE A 618 -14.46 -6.41 13.81
N LEU A 619 -13.16 -6.38 13.67
CA LEU A 619 -12.22 -7.04 14.56
C LEU A 619 -11.56 -5.99 15.47
N GLN A 620 -11.86 -6.03 16.77
CA GLN A 620 -11.45 -5.02 17.74
C GLN A 620 -10.44 -5.56 18.75
N GLY A 621 -9.46 -4.72 19.11
CA GLY A 621 -8.45 -5.04 20.12
C GLY A 621 -7.45 -6.09 19.63
N ILE A 622 -6.93 -5.92 18.44
CA ILE A 622 -5.96 -6.84 17.82
C ILE A 622 -4.56 -6.53 18.35
N ASP A 623 -3.92 -7.56 18.93
CA ASP A 623 -2.50 -7.50 19.28
C ASP A 623 -1.68 -8.31 18.28
N LYS A 624 -0.57 -7.72 17.81
CA LYS A 624 0.36 -8.31 16.84
C LYS A 624 1.79 -8.24 17.34
N LYS A 625 2.56 -9.31 17.11
CA LYS A 625 3.96 -9.43 17.50
C LYS A 625 4.85 -9.70 16.29
N TYR A 626 5.96 -8.99 16.23
CA TYR A 626 6.96 -9.06 15.18
C TYR A 626 8.34 -9.22 15.80
N LEU A 627 9.04 -10.28 15.47
CA LEU A 627 10.43 -10.47 15.91
C LEU A 627 11.26 -11.12 14.80
N GLY A 628 12.55 -10.80 14.78
CA GLY A 628 13.43 -11.41 13.79
C GLY A 628 14.83 -10.82 13.74
N VAL A 629 15.53 -11.29 12.71
CA VAL A 629 16.91 -10.90 12.42
C VAL A 629 17.01 -10.52 10.94
N GLU A 630 17.69 -9.40 10.68
CA GLU A 630 18.03 -8.92 9.34
C GLU A 630 19.56 -8.91 9.19
N PHE A 631 20.04 -9.35 8.04
CA PHE A 631 21.46 -9.36 7.70
C PHE A 631 21.66 -8.83 6.29
N GLY A 632 22.66 -7.97 6.09
CA GLY A 632 23.09 -7.51 4.79
C GLY A 632 24.60 -7.40 4.72
N VAL A 633 25.21 -7.87 3.64
CA VAL A 633 26.66 -7.81 3.43
C VAL A 633 26.99 -7.57 1.97
N GLU A 634 27.97 -6.71 1.73
CA GLU A 634 28.66 -6.58 0.43
C GLU A 634 30.15 -6.88 0.63
N ALA A 635 30.73 -7.63 -0.30
CA ALA A 635 32.14 -7.94 -0.34
C ALA A 635 32.73 -7.56 -1.70
N GLN A 636 33.65 -6.59 -1.71
CA GLN A 636 34.43 -6.21 -2.89
C GLN A 636 35.63 -7.16 -3.00
N ILE A 637 35.47 -8.28 -3.75
CA ILE A 637 36.48 -9.34 -3.85
C ILE A 637 37.70 -8.87 -4.63
N ILE A 638 37.45 -8.21 -5.77
CA ILE A 638 38.45 -7.49 -6.58
C ILE A 638 37.78 -6.19 -7.06
N PRO A 639 38.52 -5.21 -7.57
CA PRO A 639 37.94 -3.92 -7.99
C PRO A 639 36.73 -3.99 -8.94
N THR A 640 36.64 -5.06 -9.72
CA THR A 640 35.57 -5.27 -10.68
C THR A 640 34.47 -6.23 -10.22
N VAL A 641 34.65 -6.96 -9.13
CA VAL A 641 33.73 -8.02 -8.68
C VAL A 641 33.26 -7.77 -7.26
N LYS A 642 31.95 -7.71 -7.11
CA LYS A 642 31.26 -7.57 -5.83
C LYS A 642 30.32 -8.76 -5.60
N LEU A 643 30.36 -9.32 -4.40
CA LEU A 643 29.37 -10.24 -3.90
C LEU A 643 28.43 -9.54 -2.93
N LYS A 644 27.15 -9.90 -2.99
CA LYS A 644 26.11 -9.36 -2.12
C LYS A 644 25.37 -10.50 -1.44
N GLY A 645 25.00 -10.33 -0.20
CA GLY A 645 24.15 -11.25 0.54
C GLY A 645 23.19 -10.49 1.41
N ALA A 646 21.93 -10.92 1.47
CA ALA A 646 20.94 -10.38 2.39
C ALA A 646 20.05 -11.50 2.90
N ALA A 647 19.61 -11.40 4.15
CA ALA A 647 18.66 -12.32 4.74
C ALA A 647 17.73 -11.58 5.71
N SER A 648 16.47 -11.96 5.71
CA SER A 648 15.50 -11.63 6.74
C SER A 648 14.89 -12.92 7.25
N ILE A 649 14.92 -13.11 8.56
CA ILE A 649 14.36 -14.27 9.23
C ILE A 649 13.41 -13.73 10.30
N GLY A 650 12.12 -13.65 9.98
CA GLY A 650 11.09 -13.12 10.84
C GLY A 650 10.09 -14.18 11.32
N GLN A 651 9.39 -13.81 12.38
CA GLN A 651 8.18 -14.47 12.85
C GLN A 651 7.18 -13.37 13.20
N TYR A 652 6.04 -13.35 12.51
CA TYR A 652 4.99 -12.36 12.65
C TYR A 652 3.68 -13.08 12.97
N THR A 653 3.08 -12.77 14.14
CA THR A 653 1.92 -13.49 14.66
C THR A 653 0.93 -12.56 15.31
N TYR A 654 -0.32 -12.97 15.33
CA TYR A 654 -1.28 -12.44 16.30
C TYR A 654 -0.83 -12.87 17.70
N ASP A 655 -0.99 -11.96 18.69
CA ASP A 655 -0.53 -12.17 20.08
C ASP A 655 -1.69 -12.27 21.09
N ASN A 656 -2.95 -12.15 20.59
CA ASN A 656 -4.17 -12.33 21.37
C ASN A 656 -5.32 -12.89 20.53
N ASN A 657 -6.48 -13.01 21.16
CA ASN A 657 -7.76 -13.36 20.56
C ASN A 657 -8.68 -12.12 20.56
N PRO A 658 -8.64 -11.28 19.51
CA PRO A 658 -9.45 -10.08 19.42
C PRO A 658 -10.94 -10.40 19.37
N TYR A 659 -11.78 -9.41 19.70
CA TYR A 659 -13.22 -9.57 19.70
C TYR A 659 -13.81 -9.25 18.32
N LEU A 660 -14.72 -10.12 17.84
CA LEU A 660 -15.36 -10.00 16.52
C LEU A 660 -16.82 -9.58 16.69
N TYR A 661 -17.20 -8.55 15.91
CA TYR A 661 -18.57 -8.14 15.68
C TYR A 661 -18.88 -8.27 14.17
N LEU A 662 -20.12 -8.66 13.86
CA LEU A 662 -20.65 -8.65 12.51
C LEU A 662 -21.79 -7.65 12.43
N GLY A 663 -21.75 -6.81 11.41
CA GLY A 663 -22.83 -5.90 11.06
C GLY A 663 -23.43 -6.26 9.71
N ALA A 664 -24.76 -6.22 9.61
CA ALA A 664 -25.50 -6.28 8.37
C ALA A 664 -26.69 -5.36 8.51
N ASP A 665 -26.93 -4.49 7.56
CA ASP A 665 -27.99 -3.46 7.57
C ASP A 665 -28.09 -2.71 8.92
N ASN A 666 -29.17 -2.95 9.66
CA ASN A 666 -29.41 -2.40 10.99
C ASN A 666 -29.03 -3.35 12.13
N ASN A 667 -28.61 -4.56 11.82
CA ASN A 667 -28.30 -5.57 12.83
C ASN A 667 -26.79 -5.65 13.06
N THR A 668 -26.39 -5.69 14.33
CA THR A 668 -25.02 -5.99 14.72
C THR A 668 -25.03 -7.11 15.73
N VAL A 669 -24.26 -8.16 15.45
CA VAL A 669 -24.15 -9.35 16.29
C VAL A 669 -22.76 -9.40 16.92
N ALA A 670 -22.68 -9.50 18.23
CA ALA A 670 -21.46 -9.79 18.95
C ALA A 670 -21.15 -11.29 18.84
N VAL A 671 -20.19 -11.65 18.01
CA VAL A 671 -19.83 -13.06 17.77
C VAL A 671 -18.93 -13.60 18.88
N GLY A 672 -18.09 -12.74 19.46
CA GLY A 672 -17.19 -13.12 20.54
C GLY A 672 -15.71 -13.14 20.13
N PRO A 673 -14.82 -13.68 20.96
CA PRO A 673 -13.39 -13.73 20.67
C PRO A 673 -13.10 -14.60 19.45
N SER A 674 -12.29 -14.07 18.54
CA SER A 674 -11.71 -14.83 17.43
C SER A 674 -10.37 -15.42 17.86
N ASN A 675 -10.26 -16.76 17.83
CA ASN A 675 -9.08 -17.49 18.28
C ASN A 675 -7.91 -17.36 17.31
N LEU A 676 -7.32 -16.18 17.22
CA LEU A 676 -6.22 -15.85 16.30
C LEU A 676 -4.84 -15.95 16.94
N GLU A 677 -4.71 -16.05 18.24
CA GLU A 677 -3.43 -16.13 18.93
C GLU A 677 -2.50 -17.19 18.29
N ASN A 678 -1.25 -16.80 17.97
CA ASN A 678 -0.22 -17.60 17.29
C ASN A 678 -0.45 -17.89 15.78
N TYR A 679 -1.58 -17.53 15.16
CA TYR A 679 -1.69 -17.54 13.70
C TYR A 679 -0.69 -16.58 13.08
N LYS A 680 -0.21 -16.93 11.89
CA LYS A 680 0.78 -16.12 11.18
C LYS A 680 0.09 -14.97 10.46
N ILE A 681 0.67 -13.77 10.59
CA ILE A 681 0.21 -12.62 9.83
C ILE A 681 0.53 -12.86 8.36
N ALA A 682 -0.47 -12.72 7.50
CA ALA A 682 -0.36 -12.87 6.06
C ALA A 682 0.26 -11.62 5.41
N GLY A 683 0.52 -11.70 4.11
CA GLY A 683 0.99 -10.54 3.33
C GLY A 683 2.50 -10.54 3.08
N GLY A 684 2.97 -11.56 2.39
CA GLY A 684 4.36 -11.73 1.99
C GLY A 684 5.13 -12.76 2.80
N PRO A 685 6.33 -13.15 2.34
CA PRO A 685 7.15 -14.14 3.01
C PRO A 685 7.73 -13.60 4.32
N GLN A 686 7.66 -14.40 5.39
CA GLN A 686 8.28 -14.06 6.68
C GLN A 686 9.80 -14.31 6.68
N LYS A 687 10.31 -15.05 5.69
CA LYS A 687 11.75 -15.29 5.52
C LYS A 687 12.13 -15.09 4.06
N ALA A 688 13.18 -14.30 3.85
CA ALA A 688 13.72 -13.98 2.52
C ALA A 688 15.24 -14.00 2.55
N TYR A 689 15.83 -14.57 1.51
CA TYR A 689 17.28 -14.71 1.36
C TYR A 689 17.69 -14.28 -0.04
N SER A 690 18.79 -13.57 -0.17
CA SER A 690 19.37 -13.16 -1.46
C SER A 690 20.88 -13.41 -1.47
N VAL A 691 21.36 -13.93 -2.58
CA VAL A 691 22.78 -14.00 -2.91
C VAL A 691 22.98 -13.45 -4.31
N GLY A 692 23.87 -12.48 -4.44
CA GLY A 692 24.11 -11.79 -5.71
C GLY A 692 25.60 -11.69 -6.04
N PHE A 693 25.84 -11.68 -7.35
CA PHE A 693 27.14 -11.41 -7.95
C PHE A 693 26.99 -10.21 -8.89
N GLU A 694 27.93 -9.29 -8.83
CA GLU A 694 27.98 -8.12 -9.72
C GLU A 694 29.40 -7.95 -10.24
N TYR A 695 29.51 -7.84 -11.56
CA TYR A 695 30.74 -7.46 -12.26
C TYR A 695 30.57 -6.05 -12.82
N ARG A 696 31.54 -5.18 -12.57
CA ARG A 696 31.64 -3.83 -13.13
C ARG A 696 32.97 -3.67 -13.86
N ASP A 697 32.87 -3.35 -15.13
CA ASP A 697 34.00 -3.15 -16.01
C ASP A 697 34.48 -1.68 -15.98
N PRO A 698 35.81 -1.43 -16.07
CA PRO A 698 36.33 -0.08 -16.22
C PRO A 698 35.78 0.70 -17.44
N ASP A 699 35.28 -0.01 -18.46
CA ASP A 699 34.65 0.57 -19.67
C ASP A 699 33.17 0.89 -19.48
N TYR A 700 32.74 1.09 -18.23
CA TYR A 700 31.37 1.53 -17.87
C TYR A 700 30.23 0.59 -18.27
N TRP A 701 30.50 -0.73 -18.32
CA TRP A 701 29.43 -1.71 -18.40
C TRP A 701 29.41 -2.58 -17.13
N PHE A 702 28.26 -3.14 -16.83
CA PHE A 702 28.13 -4.04 -15.69
C PHE A 702 27.10 -5.13 -15.99
N ILE A 703 27.23 -6.23 -15.26
CA ILE A 703 26.27 -7.32 -15.21
C ILE A 703 26.14 -7.81 -13.75
N GLY A 704 24.94 -8.12 -13.34
CA GLY A 704 24.64 -8.70 -12.04
C GLY A 704 23.63 -9.82 -12.17
N ILE A 705 23.78 -10.83 -11.32
CA ILE A 705 22.83 -11.94 -11.18
C ILE A 705 22.57 -12.11 -9.69
N THR A 706 21.27 -12.22 -9.33
CA THR A 706 20.82 -12.48 -7.97
C THR A 706 19.91 -13.68 -7.94
N SER A 707 20.05 -14.50 -6.91
CA SER A 707 19.17 -15.61 -6.58
C SER A 707 18.48 -15.30 -5.25
N ASN A 708 17.16 -15.26 -5.27
CA ASN A 708 16.33 -14.90 -4.13
C ASN A 708 15.46 -16.08 -3.75
N PHE A 709 15.51 -16.50 -2.47
CA PHE A 709 14.73 -17.60 -1.93
C PHE A 709 13.77 -17.11 -0.86
N PHE A 710 12.50 -17.52 -0.98
CA PHE A 710 11.41 -17.09 -0.12
C PHE A 710 10.70 -18.27 0.51
N THR A 711 10.37 -18.15 1.79
CA THR A 711 9.68 -19.19 2.54
C THR A 711 8.80 -18.61 3.64
N ASN A 712 7.89 -19.42 4.17
CA ASN A 712 6.97 -19.04 5.23
C ASN A 712 6.01 -17.90 4.79
N THR A 713 5.39 -18.06 3.61
CA THR A 713 4.25 -17.26 3.17
C THR A 713 2.97 -18.00 3.52
N TYR A 714 1.97 -17.29 4.04
CA TYR A 714 0.74 -17.88 4.56
C TYR A 714 -0.50 -17.21 3.95
N VAL A 715 -1.59 -17.98 3.83
CA VAL A 715 -2.92 -17.44 3.51
C VAL A 715 -3.42 -16.57 4.66
N ASP A 716 -4.17 -15.52 4.34
CA ASP A 716 -4.89 -14.74 5.33
C ASP A 716 -6.12 -15.51 5.81
N VAL A 717 -6.20 -15.72 7.12
CA VAL A 717 -7.26 -16.54 7.71
C VAL A 717 -8.52 -15.70 7.92
N SER A 718 -9.70 -16.32 7.75
CA SER A 718 -10.96 -15.68 8.11
C SER A 718 -11.11 -15.62 9.64
N PRO A 719 -11.18 -14.44 10.26
CA PRO A 719 -11.43 -14.32 11.70
C PRO A 719 -12.75 -14.96 12.12
N LEU A 720 -13.78 -14.87 11.28
CA LEU A 720 -15.11 -15.41 11.54
C LEU A 720 -15.09 -16.92 11.81
N THR A 721 -14.36 -17.70 11.02
CA THR A 721 -14.26 -19.15 11.20
C THR A 721 -13.49 -19.56 12.46
N ARG A 722 -12.81 -18.63 13.15
CA ARG A 722 -12.09 -18.86 14.41
C ARG A 722 -12.90 -18.43 15.63
N THR A 723 -14.20 -18.18 15.47
CA THR A 723 -15.13 -17.81 16.55
C THR A 723 -16.08 -18.96 16.89
N GLN A 724 -17.01 -18.68 17.82
CA GLN A 724 -18.09 -19.64 18.14
C GLN A 724 -19.03 -19.89 16.95
N ASN A 725 -19.16 -18.99 15.98
CA ASN A 725 -19.93 -19.20 14.75
C ASN A 725 -19.54 -20.48 14.02
N PHE A 726 -18.27 -20.90 14.15
CA PHE A 726 -17.77 -22.08 13.47
C PHE A 726 -18.39 -23.40 13.92
N TYR A 727 -18.68 -23.56 15.22
CA TYR A 727 -19.19 -24.81 15.77
C TYR A 727 -20.67 -24.77 16.15
N LEU A 728 -21.33 -23.62 16.01
CA LEU A 728 -22.77 -23.47 16.29
C LEU A 728 -23.61 -23.60 15.01
N ALA A 729 -24.78 -24.24 15.15
CA ALA A 729 -25.84 -24.21 14.16
C ALA A 729 -26.70 -22.93 14.33
N GLN A 730 -27.63 -22.66 13.42
CA GLN A 730 -28.50 -21.49 13.46
C GLN A 730 -29.35 -21.39 14.75
N ASP A 731 -29.68 -22.51 15.37
CA ASP A 731 -30.38 -22.55 16.67
C ASP A 731 -29.50 -22.18 17.88
N GLY A 732 -28.22 -21.85 17.64
CA GLY A 732 -27.25 -21.49 18.67
C GLY A 732 -26.70 -22.68 19.45
N LEU A 733 -27.02 -23.94 19.06
CA LEU A 733 -26.48 -25.14 19.65
C LEU A 733 -25.28 -25.67 18.85
N PRO A 734 -24.34 -26.36 19.49
CA PRO A 734 -23.24 -27.00 18.77
C PRO A 734 -23.76 -28.05 17.77
N PHE A 735 -23.13 -28.16 16.61
CA PHE A 735 -23.44 -29.22 15.64
C PHE A 735 -23.29 -30.61 16.30
N ASN A 736 -24.25 -31.49 16.08
CA ASN A 736 -24.25 -32.84 16.66
C ASN A 736 -23.08 -33.71 16.18
N ASP A 737 -22.54 -33.41 15.00
CA ASP A 737 -21.42 -34.09 14.33
C ASP A 737 -20.09 -33.35 14.48
N TYR A 738 -20.02 -32.33 15.33
CA TYR A 738 -18.80 -31.56 15.55
C TYR A 738 -17.68 -32.40 16.15
N ASP A 739 -16.58 -32.54 15.41
CA ASP A 739 -15.35 -33.21 15.87
C ASP A 739 -14.20 -32.22 15.93
N ILE A 740 -13.67 -31.98 17.11
CA ILE A 740 -12.59 -31.02 17.34
C ILE A 740 -11.29 -31.38 16.60
N SER A 741 -11.05 -32.67 16.33
CA SER A 741 -9.85 -33.11 15.61
C SER A 741 -9.96 -32.78 14.12
N ILE A 742 -11.15 -32.92 13.55
CA ILE A 742 -11.45 -32.52 12.17
C ILE A 742 -11.44 -30.99 12.08
N ALA A 743 -12.08 -30.30 13.03
CA ALA A 743 -12.09 -28.83 13.09
C ALA A 743 -10.67 -28.24 13.10
N ARG A 744 -9.75 -28.81 13.87
CA ARG A 744 -8.33 -28.38 13.88
C ARG A 744 -7.61 -28.61 12.55
N GLN A 745 -8.00 -29.61 11.79
CA GLN A 745 -7.44 -29.83 10.45
C GLN A 745 -8.02 -28.82 9.44
N LEU A 746 -9.33 -28.56 9.47
CA LEU A 746 -10.01 -27.61 8.62
C LEU A 746 -9.52 -26.16 8.82
N LEU A 747 -9.28 -25.78 10.09
CA LEU A 747 -8.82 -24.43 10.48
C LEU A 747 -7.31 -24.25 10.43
N LYS A 748 -6.56 -25.28 9.99
CA LYS A 748 -5.11 -25.16 9.86
C LYS A 748 -4.77 -24.14 8.77
N GLN A 749 -4.01 -23.10 9.14
CA GLN A 749 -3.58 -22.08 8.19
C GLN A 749 -2.74 -22.68 7.05
N GLU A 750 -3.09 -22.39 5.80
CA GLU A 750 -2.34 -22.82 4.64
C GLU A 750 -0.99 -22.08 4.57
N LYS A 751 0.09 -22.83 4.44
CA LYS A 751 1.41 -22.32 4.09
C LYS A 751 1.65 -22.55 2.60
N PHE A 752 2.08 -21.52 1.86
CA PHE A 752 2.43 -21.67 0.46
C PHE A 752 3.78 -22.37 0.28
N ASP A 753 3.97 -22.94 -0.91
CA ASP A 753 5.23 -23.56 -1.29
C ASP A 753 6.39 -22.56 -1.27
N ASP A 754 7.54 -23.00 -0.85
CA ASP A 754 8.77 -22.23 -0.90
C ASP A 754 9.24 -22.09 -2.37
N TYR A 755 9.81 -20.96 -2.74
CA TYR A 755 10.19 -20.71 -4.13
C TYR A 755 11.48 -19.88 -4.25
N MET A 756 12.09 -19.97 -5.43
CA MET A 756 13.30 -19.24 -5.77
C MET A 756 13.12 -18.43 -7.05
N VAL A 757 13.51 -17.17 -7.01
CA VAL A 757 13.48 -16.23 -8.15
C VAL A 757 14.91 -15.82 -8.50
N VAL A 758 15.28 -15.97 -9.75
CA VAL A 758 16.60 -15.55 -10.27
C VAL A 758 16.42 -14.33 -11.17
N ASN A 759 17.16 -13.27 -10.86
CA ASN A 759 17.11 -12.01 -11.57
C ASN A 759 18.48 -11.70 -12.21
N MET A 760 18.47 -11.03 -13.35
CA MET A 760 19.66 -10.53 -14.02
C MET A 760 19.50 -9.06 -14.36
N ILE A 761 20.56 -8.29 -14.13
CA ILE A 761 20.64 -6.88 -14.48
C ILE A 761 21.89 -6.62 -15.31
N GLY A 762 21.86 -5.60 -16.14
CA GLY A 762 23.04 -5.16 -16.87
C GLY A 762 22.84 -3.79 -17.52
N GLY A 763 23.95 -3.16 -17.86
CA GLY A 763 23.88 -1.86 -18.49
C GLY A 763 25.25 -1.37 -18.99
N LYS A 764 25.19 -0.33 -19.80
CA LYS A 764 26.40 0.35 -20.32
C LYS A 764 26.12 1.84 -20.47
N SER A 765 27.13 2.64 -20.20
CA SER A 765 27.12 4.08 -20.40
C SER A 765 28.28 4.49 -21.31
N TRP A 766 28.01 5.44 -22.17
CA TRP A 766 29.02 6.06 -23.07
C TRP A 766 29.03 7.55 -22.78
N LYS A 767 30.24 8.10 -22.62
CA LYS A 767 30.49 9.54 -22.62
C LYS A 767 30.90 9.96 -24.04
N ILE A 768 30.16 10.91 -24.63
CA ILE A 768 30.40 11.47 -25.96
C ILE A 768 30.48 12.99 -25.77
N ASP A 769 31.70 13.53 -25.75
CA ASP A 769 31.98 14.91 -25.38
C ASP A 769 31.40 15.25 -23.97
N ASP A 770 30.41 16.15 -23.89
CA ASP A 770 29.75 16.57 -22.69
C ASP A 770 28.44 15.81 -22.42
N TYR A 771 28.08 14.87 -23.30
CA TYR A 771 26.84 14.10 -23.24
C TYR A 771 27.07 12.68 -22.69
N TYR A 772 26.06 12.13 -22.05
CA TYR A 772 26.04 10.71 -21.66
C TYR A 772 24.86 10.02 -22.33
N VAL A 773 25.12 8.91 -22.98
CA VAL A 773 24.12 7.99 -23.51
C VAL A 773 24.29 6.66 -22.80
N GLY A 774 23.21 6.03 -22.38
CA GLY A 774 23.33 4.73 -21.76
C GLY A 774 22.04 3.95 -21.75
N PHE A 775 22.18 2.69 -21.37
CA PHE A 775 21.05 1.83 -21.13
C PHE A 775 21.22 1.02 -19.85
N PHE A 776 20.08 0.66 -19.27
CA PHE A 776 19.94 -0.33 -18.20
C PHE A 776 18.90 -1.35 -18.63
N ALA A 777 19.15 -2.62 -18.36
CA ALA A 777 18.19 -3.69 -18.59
C ALA A 777 18.11 -4.60 -17.36
N SER A 778 16.93 -5.06 -17.03
CA SER A 778 16.70 -6.12 -16.06
C SER A 778 15.78 -7.19 -16.62
N ILE A 779 16.05 -8.42 -16.28
CA ILE A 779 15.18 -9.58 -16.52
C ILE A 779 14.97 -10.22 -15.17
N ASN A 780 13.72 -10.21 -14.69
CA ASN A 780 13.37 -10.81 -13.41
C ASN A 780 12.66 -12.14 -13.63
N ASN A 781 12.87 -13.05 -12.68
CA ASN A 781 12.31 -14.38 -12.72
C ASN A 781 12.67 -15.12 -14.03
N ILE A 782 13.98 -15.23 -14.33
CA ILE A 782 14.51 -15.84 -15.57
C ILE A 782 14.02 -17.29 -15.73
N LEU A 783 13.78 -17.98 -14.60
CA LEU A 783 13.35 -19.37 -14.58
C LEU A 783 11.84 -19.55 -14.76
N ASP A 784 11.10 -18.46 -14.97
CA ASP A 784 9.63 -18.43 -15.08
C ASP A 784 8.91 -19.18 -13.95
N GLN A 785 9.45 -19.09 -12.72
CA GLN A 785 8.87 -19.72 -11.54
C GLN A 785 7.47 -19.15 -11.28
N LYS A 786 6.49 -20.01 -11.16
CA LYS A 786 5.13 -19.64 -10.71
C LYS A 786 5.07 -19.75 -9.20
N TYR A 787 4.62 -18.69 -8.54
CA TYR A 787 4.55 -18.66 -7.08
C TYR A 787 3.39 -17.78 -6.62
N ARG A 788 2.83 -18.14 -5.46
CA ARG A 788 1.78 -17.36 -4.81
C ARG A 788 2.41 -16.28 -3.94
N THR A 789 1.93 -15.05 -4.06
CA THR A 789 2.40 -13.91 -3.27
C THR A 789 1.52 -13.59 -2.07
N GLY A 790 0.26 -14.03 -2.13
CA GLY A 790 -0.73 -13.85 -1.08
C GLY A 790 -2.01 -14.62 -1.40
N GLY A 791 -2.96 -14.54 -0.52
CA GLY A 791 -4.28 -15.14 -0.65
C GLY A 791 -5.05 -15.02 0.65
N PHE A 792 -6.36 -15.26 0.59
CA PHE A 792 -7.24 -15.18 1.74
C PHE A 792 -8.32 -16.28 1.69
N GLU A 793 -8.75 -16.73 2.85
CA GLU A 793 -9.91 -17.60 3.01
C GLU A 793 -11.20 -16.81 2.71
N GLN A 794 -12.17 -17.45 2.07
CA GLN A 794 -13.46 -16.83 1.81
C GLN A 794 -14.41 -17.03 3.00
N GLY A 795 -15.26 -16.06 3.32
CA GLY A 795 -16.29 -16.15 4.35
C GLY A 795 -17.51 -17.01 3.98
N ARG A 796 -17.50 -17.62 2.76
CA ARG A 796 -18.62 -18.41 2.21
C ARG A 796 -18.78 -19.80 2.84
N ASN A 797 -17.90 -20.20 3.74
CA ASN A 797 -17.95 -21.45 4.49
C ASN A 797 -17.67 -21.15 5.98
N ALA A 798 -18.50 -20.28 6.58
CA ALA A 798 -18.22 -19.75 7.91
C ALA A 798 -18.45 -20.74 9.07
N ASN A 799 -19.13 -21.87 8.81
CA ASN A 799 -19.34 -22.88 9.84
C ASN A 799 -18.70 -24.24 9.51
N TYR A 800 -18.64 -25.10 10.51
CA TYR A 800 -17.98 -26.41 10.48
C TYR A 800 -18.54 -27.32 9.40
N GLN A 801 -19.88 -27.45 9.30
CA GLN A 801 -20.50 -28.37 8.34
C GLN A 801 -20.26 -27.93 6.91
N GLN A 802 -20.44 -26.64 6.59
CA GLN A 802 -20.21 -26.10 5.26
C GLN A 802 -18.75 -26.26 4.84
N LEU A 803 -17.81 -25.92 5.73
CA LEU A 803 -16.38 -26.05 5.42
C LEU A 803 -15.96 -27.51 5.25
N LEU A 804 -16.48 -28.41 6.08
CA LEU A 804 -16.21 -29.86 5.97
C LEU A 804 -16.77 -30.43 4.66
N GLN A 805 -18.02 -30.09 4.31
CA GLN A 805 -18.65 -30.52 3.06
C GLN A 805 -17.85 -30.03 1.85
N ASP A 806 -17.52 -28.73 1.82
CA ASP A 806 -16.78 -28.15 0.69
C ASP A 806 -15.37 -28.73 0.57
N THR A 807 -14.69 -29.01 1.70
CA THR A 807 -13.36 -29.60 1.71
C THR A 807 -13.34 -31.05 1.23
N ASN A 808 -14.43 -31.79 1.44
CA ASN A 808 -14.57 -33.19 1.02
C ASN A 808 -14.99 -33.34 -0.45
N LYS A 809 -15.32 -32.26 -1.15
CA LYS A 809 -15.65 -32.30 -2.57
C LYS A 809 -14.41 -32.53 -3.45
N PRO A 810 -14.57 -33.11 -4.65
CA PRO A 810 -13.46 -33.28 -5.60
C PRO A 810 -12.73 -31.97 -5.92
N LYS A 811 -13.47 -30.85 -5.98
CA LYS A 811 -12.95 -29.49 -6.06
C LYS A 811 -13.78 -28.60 -5.12
N ARG A 812 -13.12 -27.79 -4.34
CA ARG A 812 -13.78 -26.84 -3.45
C ARG A 812 -14.44 -25.73 -4.27
N VAL A 813 -15.70 -25.41 -3.95
CA VAL A 813 -16.44 -24.28 -4.54
C VAL A 813 -15.92 -22.96 -3.99
N PHE A 814 -15.72 -22.90 -2.68
CA PHE A 814 -15.27 -21.70 -1.96
C PHE A 814 -13.88 -21.86 -1.34
N GLY A 815 -12.95 -22.45 -2.11
CA GLY A 815 -11.55 -22.49 -1.73
C GLY A 815 -10.94 -21.09 -1.58
N PRO A 816 -9.77 -20.93 -0.94
CA PRO A 816 -9.11 -19.64 -0.84
C PRO A 816 -8.87 -19.00 -2.22
N LYS A 817 -8.91 -17.67 -2.26
CA LYS A 817 -8.48 -16.90 -3.43
C LYS A 817 -7.03 -16.47 -3.28
N TYR A 818 -6.29 -16.50 -4.39
CA TYR A 818 -4.83 -16.27 -4.41
C TYR A 818 -4.44 -15.15 -5.35
N TRP A 819 -3.30 -14.54 -5.05
CA TRP A 819 -2.53 -13.72 -5.99
C TRP A 819 -1.25 -14.47 -6.38
N TYR A 820 -0.92 -14.43 -7.66
CA TYR A 820 0.33 -14.98 -8.19
C TYR A 820 1.32 -13.86 -8.50
N GLY A 821 2.59 -14.14 -8.28
CA GLY A 821 3.69 -13.30 -8.75
C GLY A 821 3.80 -13.34 -10.27
N ARG A 822 4.52 -12.36 -10.80
CA ARG A 822 4.78 -12.32 -12.24
C ARG A 822 5.76 -13.43 -12.64
N GLY A 823 5.53 -14.06 -13.76
CA GLY A 823 6.52 -14.90 -14.43
C GLY A 823 7.71 -14.08 -14.95
N THR A 824 8.39 -14.55 -15.97
CA THR A 824 9.51 -13.81 -16.56
C THR A 824 9.05 -12.45 -17.04
N ASN A 825 9.71 -11.41 -16.52
CA ASN A 825 9.42 -10.03 -16.89
C ASN A 825 10.71 -9.24 -17.09
N TYR A 826 10.61 -8.17 -17.91
CA TYR A 826 11.73 -7.34 -18.24
C TYR A 826 11.46 -5.86 -18.01
N PHE A 827 12.54 -5.12 -17.85
CA PHE A 827 12.56 -3.67 -17.90
C PHE A 827 13.81 -3.20 -18.65
N LEU A 828 13.63 -2.35 -19.65
CA LEU A 828 14.68 -1.70 -20.42
C LEU A 828 14.56 -0.19 -20.26
N ASN A 829 15.65 0.49 -19.97
CA ASN A 829 15.72 1.94 -19.84
C ASN A 829 16.87 2.49 -20.69
N LEU A 830 16.55 3.43 -21.57
CA LEU A 830 17.49 4.19 -22.38
C LEU A 830 17.50 5.63 -21.86
N TYR A 831 18.67 6.22 -21.71
CA TYR A 831 18.77 7.62 -21.29
C TYR A 831 19.79 8.40 -22.07
N PHE A 832 19.49 9.69 -22.21
CA PHE A 832 20.38 10.72 -22.76
C PHE A 832 20.45 11.85 -21.73
N ARG A 833 21.68 12.23 -21.32
CA ARG A 833 21.94 13.31 -20.38
C ARG A 833 22.85 14.35 -21.04
N PHE A 834 22.52 15.65 -20.85
CA PHE A 834 23.22 16.80 -21.41
C PHE A 834 23.34 17.95 -20.42
#